data_6c6f6be7a8a943e00fc31b43032c592e
#
_entry.id   6c6f6be7a8a943e00fc31b43032c592e
#
_cell.length_a   1.000
_cell.length_b   1.000
_cell.length_c   1.000
_cell.angle_alpha   90.00
_cell.angle_beta   90.00
_cell.angle_gamma   90.00
#
_symmetry.space_group_name_H-M   'P 1'
#
loop_
_entity.id
_entity.type
_entity.pdbx_description
1 polymer ?
#
loop_
_entity_poly.entity_id
_entity_poly.type
_entity_poly.pdbx_seq_one_letter_code
_entity_poly.pdbx_strand_id
1 'polypeptide(L)'
;MTMKVLVGCSLACGMVGGEMAPLAPGVSLHGFTVKSVTELPEVKGQLVRMTYEKNGADLAWLDRDDDNKTFAIVFRTIPEDDTGVAHILEHSVLCGSEKYPVKEPFVELLKSSFSTFLNAWTSSDCTAYPVCSRNEADFQNLMDVYLDAVFHPLSVKGPLPFRQEGWHYEVKGEGGKVKGEGEGEGGKVKGEGGKVKGEGGMGELTRNGVVLSEMKGAFGNPERLAYQELGRLIFPDNCYGRCSGGDPAAIPDLTFEKYKAFYFKHYHPSNARIFLDGRVDMDATLKRLDSYLSAYGRRDMDTTVPLQKPVRAEKTIQYEIGADESAADKTILMDGWVFGTFRDREEALAFDVLTDALADSNEAPLKKALLDGGLCEDVNFSTDSDEQLIVTLFVKNVKDGKVDEVRSTVRKTLERLAKDGLDHKRLNALLDRSEFKNRELDTGGFPRGLACFWFACKYWLYGGDPADGFRFSALYKSLHEKVEQGWFEQLIARTLLDNPHHAQLTMTASKTLGEERRKAEKAELAAIQAKWTPAERENVMAECKALEAFQKKVDAPEDLAKLPRLSLKDIPEKGPVPKSTTVMVGGTKVIRAKTAANGIAYLELYFELAGFSEEDLSDAAILAGLLEELPTAKRSVLELKNALNAGLGRFATEVKAYAKPGDARHAKAYLVVRVSALESKLDEIVRLVPEVLLETSFADTKLVGDLVKQRRRAIERGTTGISGRIYAGRRAMASQSVRGMMDEQYAGIAHLRRVQEIDDSFGTKGAAFCQRLAGVSRRTFVRDALIACLSDNVATDWLEGLFAKFPRGKVASSAAMAPLPARREGFRTAGRIGSAAKASFPNAYSGSGRVAAKMLSLDYLWNEIRVLGGAYGGGFLLRAEGDARYLSWNDPNPARSLGVYDRSGDALRKMLKEEPSIDKYIISTVSDTEPYQTPSVETTRAAELVLSGRTPEDLQKLRREMLRTTKEDLVRFAGTLDSLTNSTAICVIGGAAQLEGCTNLLDSVESITR
;
A
#
# COMPACT_ATOMS: atom_id res chain seq x y z
N MET A 1 -9.16 -37.77 -42.55
CA MET A 1 -8.51 -38.40 -41.39
C MET A 1 -8.56 -37.40 -40.27
N THR A 2 -9.60 -37.49 -39.45
CA THR A 2 -10.01 -36.47 -38.49
C THR A 2 -9.29 -36.69 -37.16
N MET A 3 -8.42 -35.80 -36.78
CA MET A 3 -7.72 -35.85 -35.50
C MET A 3 -8.64 -35.19 -34.46
N LYS A 4 -9.25 -35.98 -33.60
CA LYS A 4 -9.97 -35.50 -32.40
C LYS A 4 -8.94 -34.98 -31.40
N VAL A 5 -8.95 -33.66 -31.15
CA VAL A 5 -8.28 -33.05 -30.00
C VAL A 5 -9.16 -33.37 -28.79
N LEU A 6 -8.67 -34.20 -27.90
CA LEU A 6 -9.22 -34.40 -26.57
C LEU A 6 -8.82 -33.20 -25.72
N VAL A 7 -9.74 -32.30 -25.53
CA VAL A 7 -9.66 -31.28 -24.48
C VAL A 7 -9.91 -32.02 -23.15
N GLY A 8 -8.86 -32.18 -22.36
CA GLY A 8 -8.97 -32.74 -21.01
C GLY A 8 -9.70 -31.74 -20.11
N CYS A 9 -10.93 -32.03 -19.74
CA CYS A 9 -11.59 -31.40 -18.60
C CYS A 9 -10.79 -31.76 -17.36
N SER A 10 -10.14 -30.75 -16.76
CA SER A 10 -9.66 -30.83 -15.39
C SER A 10 -10.87 -30.72 -14.48
N LEU A 11 -11.41 -31.86 -14.08
CA LEU A 11 -12.38 -31.96 -13.02
C LEU A 11 -11.68 -31.58 -11.71
N ALA A 12 -12.19 -30.57 -11.01
CA ALA A 12 -11.76 -30.22 -9.67
C ALA A 12 -11.83 -31.44 -8.77
N CYS A 13 -10.70 -32.01 -8.39
CA CYS A 13 -10.58 -33.08 -7.43
C CYS A 13 -9.80 -32.58 -6.23
N GLY A 14 -10.49 -32.36 -5.12
CA GLY A 14 -9.85 -32.21 -3.81
C GLY A 14 -9.33 -33.58 -3.37
N MET A 15 -8.03 -33.74 -3.26
CA MET A 15 -7.42 -34.96 -2.74
C MET A 15 -7.18 -34.91 -1.25
N VAL A 16 -7.84 -35.78 -0.48
CA VAL A 16 -7.29 -36.91 0.27
C VAL A 16 -8.48 -37.83 0.70
N GLY A 17 -8.55 -39.04 0.10
CA GLY A 17 -9.24 -40.20 0.73
C GLY A 17 -10.76 -40.27 0.66
N GLY A 18 -11.36 -39.90 -0.46
CA GLY A 18 -12.76 -40.12 -0.83
C GLY A 18 -13.07 -39.20 -2.00
N GLU A 19 -13.39 -39.78 -3.17
CA GLU A 19 -13.80 -38.99 -4.32
C GLU A 19 -15.04 -38.16 -3.97
N MET A 20 -14.87 -36.85 -3.76
CA MET A 20 -16.02 -35.94 -3.70
C MET A 20 -16.73 -35.97 -5.06
N ALA A 21 -18.05 -36.08 -5.04
CA ALA A 21 -18.85 -35.91 -6.25
C ALA A 21 -18.56 -34.51 -6.84
N PRO A 22 -18.46 -34.37 -8.17
CA PRO A 22 -18.22 -33.09 -8.78
C PRO A 22 -19.30 -32.09 -8.36
N LEU A 23 -18.91 -30.90 -7.95
CA LEU A 23 -19.83 -29.83 -7.56
C LEU A 23 -20.59 -29.34 -8.78
N ALA A 24 -21.82 -29.84 -8.96
CA ALA A 24 -22.71 -29.48 -10.05
C ALA A 24 -23.97 -28.77 -9.51
N PRO A 25 -24.67 -27.97 -10.30
CA PRO A 25 -25.90 -27.32 -9.88
C PRO A 25 -26.92 -28.32 -9.27
N GLY A 26 -27.43 -27.95 -8.08
CA GLY A 26 -28.34 -28.81 -7.31
C GLY A 26 -27.66 -29.71 -6.28
N VAL A 27 -26.34 -29.91 -6.34
CA VAL A 27 -25.61 -30.69 -5.31
C VAL A 27 -25.61 -29.90 -4.00
N SER A 28 -25.91 -30.60 -2.89
CA SER A 28 -25.87 -29.99 -1.57
C SER A 28 -24.80 -30.64 -0.69
N LEU A 29 -24.02 -29.81 0.02
CA LEU A 29 -22.97 -30.25 0.93
C LEU A 29 -22.91 -29.32 2.13
N HIS A 30 -22.97 -29.88 3.36
CA HIS A 30 -22.91 -29.12 4.62
C HIS A 30 -23.85 -27.88 4.65
N GLY A 31 -25.12 -28.08 4.22
CA GLY A 31 -26.12 -26.98 4.20
C GLY A 31 -26.00 -25.99 3.03
N PHE A 32 -24.96 -26.07 2.22
CA PHE A 32 -24.80 -25.29 1.01
C PHE A 32 -25.31 -26.04 -0.22
N THR A 33 -26.03 -25.34 -1.08
CA THR A 33 -26.50 -25.89 -2.38
C THR A 33 -25.84 -25.12 -3.51
N VAL A 34 -25.22 -25.84 -4.45
CA VAL A 34 -24.64 -25.28 -5.68
C VAL A 34 -25.74 -24.69 -6.54
N LYS A 35 -25.65 -23.41 -6.85
CA LYS A 35 -26.61 -22.70 -7.72
C LYS A 35 -26.15 -22.65 -9.16
N SER A 36 -24.83 -22.42 -9.38
CA SER A 36 -24.25 -22.39 -10.73
C SER A 36 -22.77 -22.75 -10.69
N VAL A 37 -22.28 -23.25 -11.83
CA VAL A 37 -20.86 -23.41 -12.15
C VAL A 37 -20.61 -22.70 -13.46
N THR A 38 -19.69 -21.76 -13.48
CA THR A 38 -19.41 -20.87 -14.62
C THR A 38 -17.95 -20.97 -15.01
N GLU A 39 -17.67 -21.46 -16.22
CA GLU A 39 -16.31 -21.45 -16.77
C GLU A 39 -15.83 -20.02 -17.01
N LEU A 40 -14.59 -19.72 -16.60
CA LEU A 40 -13.94 -18.41 -16.71
C LEU A 40 -12.55 -18.55 -17.37
N PRO A 41 -12.50 -18.64 -18.71
CA PRO A 41 -11.24 -18.84 -19.43
C PRO A 41 -10.26 -17.67 -19.25
N GLU A 42 -10.75 -16.45 -18.97
CA GLU A 42 -9.93 -15.25 -18.73
C GLU A 42 -9.00 -15.42 -17.54
N VAL A 43 -9.44 -16.12 -16.50
CA VAL A 43 -8.67 -16.38 -15.25
C VAL A 43 -8.26 -17.84 -15.12
N LYS A 44 -8.49 -18.68 -16.15
CA LYS A 44 -8.16 -20.12 -16.19
C LYS A 44 -8.74 -20.91 -15.02
N GLY A 45 -10.03 -20.72 -14.76
CA GLY A 45 -10.73 -21.36 -13.66
C GLY A 45 -12.23 -21.42 -13.90
N GLN A 46 -12.96 -21.84 -12.88
CA GLN A 46 -14.41 -21.81 -12.85
C GLN A 46 -14.91 -21.15 -11.57
N LEU A 47 -16.04 -20.48 -11.63
CA LEU A 47 -16.70 -19.91 -10.46
C LEU A 47 -17.88 -20.81 -10.05
N VAL A 48 -17.79 -21.38 -8.86
CA VAL A 48 -18.85 -22.18 -8.24
C VAL A 48 -19.61 -21.30 -7.27
N ARG A 49 -20.88 -21.02 -7.54
CA ARG A 49 -21.75 -20.26 -6.66
C ARG A 49 -22.61 -21.18 -5.82
N MET A 50 -22.66 -20.92 -4.53
CA MET A 50 -23.44 -21.71 -3.56
C MET A 50 -24.24 -20.81 -2.64
N THR A 51 -25.34 -21.30 -2.11
CA THR A 51 -26.13 -20.60 -1.09
C THR A 51 -26.35 -21.51 0.09
N TYR A 52 -26.16 -21.00 1.31
CA TYR A 52 -26.49 -21.73 2.53
C TYR A 52 -28.01 -21.66 2.78
N GLU A 53 -28.67 -22.80 2.72
CA GLU A 53 -30.14 -22.88 2.62
C GLU A 53 -30.87 -22.28 3.84
N LYS A 54 -30.31 -22.43 5.06
CA LYS A 54 -30.96 -22.00 6.29
C LYS A 54 -31.11 -20.48 6.43
N ASN A 55 -30.11 -19.72 6.01
CA ASN A 55 -30.08 -18.26 6.23
C ASN A 55 -29.79 -17.43 4.97
N GLY A 56 -29.45 -18.07 3.86
CA GLY A 56 -29.24 -17.40 2.60
C GLY A 56 -27.85 -16.78 2.44
N ALA A 57 -26.86 -17.12 3.30
CA ALA A 57 -25.48 -16.71 3.05
C ALA A 57 -25.02 -17.16 1.67
N ASP A 58 -24.45 -16.26 0.90
CA ASP A 58 -24.05 -16.48 -0.48
C ASP A 58 -22.53 -16.72 -0.55
N LEU A 59 -22.10 -17.77 -1.27
CA LEU A 59 -20.70 -18.16 -1.41
C LEU A 59 -20.34 -18.24 -2.89
N ALA A 60 -19.17 -17.68 -3.23
CA ALA A 60 -18.55 -17.79 -4.54
C ALA A 60 -17.13 -18.35 -4.38
N TRP A 61 -16.88 -19.53 -4.98
CA TRP A 61 -15.56 -20.13 -5.03
C TRP A 61 -14.99 -20.05 -6.44
N LEU A 62 -13.89 -19.30 -6.58
CA LEU A 62 -13.09 -19.26 -7.80
C LEU A 62 -12.09 -20.41 -7.75
N ASP A 63 -12.48 -21.53 -8.34
CA ASP A 63 -11.66 -22.73 -8.46
C ASP A 63 -10.65 -22.54 -9.59
N ARG A 64 -9.39 -22.41 -9.24
CA ARG A 64 -8.27 -22.29 -10.15
C ARG A 64 -7.00 -22.90 -9.54
N ASP A 65 -6.03 -23.20 -10.38
CA ASP A 65 -4.78 -23.83 -9.96
C ASP A 65 -3.84 -22.81 -9.29
N ASP A 66 -4.22 -22.37 -8.08
CA ASP A 66 -3.40 -21.54 -7.20
C ASP A 66 -3.29 -22.20 -5.82
N ASP A 67 -2.08 -22.39 -5.31
CA ASP A 67 -1.85 -22.97 -3.99
C ASP A 67 -2.04 -21.97 -2.86
N ASN A 68 -2.09 -20.67 -3.19
CA ASN A 68 -2.34 -19.60 -2.22
C ASN A 68 -3.84 -19.37 -2.08
N LYS A 69 -4.44 -20.03 -1.11
CA LYS A 69 -5.87 -19.96 -0.83
C LYS A 69 -6.26 -18.63 -0.27
N THR A 70 -7.38 -18.10 -0.73
CA THR A 70 -7.99 -16.88 -0.19
C THR A 70 -9.38 -17.20 0.36
N PHE A 71 -9.66 -16.75 1.56
CA PHE A 71 -10.98 -16.62 2.14
C PHE A 71 -11.26 -15.14 2.40
N ALA A 72 -12.46 -14.68 2.09
CA ALA A 72 -12.95 -13.37 2.51
C ALA A 72 -14.43 -13.47 2.86
N ILE A 73 -14.83 -12.88 4.00
CA ILE A 73 -16.23 -12.65 4.32
C ILE A 73 -16.47 -11.15 4.29
N VAL A 74 -17.51 -10.71 3.57
CA VAL A 74 -17.86 -9.30 3.43
C VAL A 74 -19.32 -9.09 3.79
N PHE A 75 -19.58 -8.00 4.49
CA PHE A 75 -20.91 -7.54 4.86
C PHE A 75 -21.19 -6.18 4.23
N ARG A 76 -22.40 -5.96 3.75
CA ARG A 76 -22.87 -4.62 3.42
C ARG A 76 -23.02 -3.84 4.74
N THR A 77 -22.21 -2.80 4.93
CA THR A 77 -22.17 -1.96 6.14
C THR A 77 -22.39 -0.51 5.77
N ILE A 78 -23.63 -0.18 5.51
CA ILE A 78 -24.04 1.13 4.98
C ILE A 78 -24.00 2.17 6.12
N PRO A 79 -23.06 3.16 6.09
CA PRO A 79 -22.98 4.20 7.10
C PRO A 79 -24.16 5.19 6.98
N GLU A 80 -24.71 5.57 8.12
CA GLU A 80 -25.82 6.54 8.22
C GLU A 80 -25.32 7.96 8.51
N ASP A 81 -24.11 8.07 9.05
CA ASP A 81 -23.45 9.33 9.42
C ASP A 81 -21.92 9.26 9.16
N ASP A 82 -21.21 10.33 9.56
CA ASP A 82 -19.77 10.46 9.38
C ASP A 82 -18.97 9.99 10.62
N THR A 83 -19.59 9.26 11.58
CA THR A 83 -18.90 8.82 12.79
C THR A 83 -17.89 7.69 12.59
N GLY A 84 -17.82 7.09 11.40
CA GLY A 84 -16.91 6.00 11.10
C GLY A 84 -17.24 4.69 11.82
N VAL A 85 -18.51 4.47 12.19
CA VAL A 85 -18.94 3.30 12.93
C VAL A 85 -18.53 1.98 12.27
N ALA A 86 -18.58 1.90 10.94
CA ALA A 86 -18.17 0.71 10.18
C ALA A 86 -16.66 0.44 10.34
N HIS A 87 -15.82 1.46 10.28
CA HIS A 87 -14.36 1.37 10.43
C HIS A 87 -13.96 1.03 11.88
N ILE A 88 -14.60 1.67 12.85
CA ILE A 88 -14.37 1.34 14.27
C ILE A 88 -14.80 -0.10 14.58
N LEU A 89 -15.88 -0.60 13.95
CA LEU A 89 -16.28 -2.01 14.06
C LEU A 89 -15.25 -2.92 13.39
N GLU A 90 -14.74 -2.58 12.21
CA GLU A 90 -13.70 -3.35 11.53
C GLU A 90 -12.53 -3.65 12.48
N HIS A 91 -12.00 -2.61 13.15
CA HIS A 91 -10.93 -2.76 14.13
C HIS A 91 -11.36 -3.56 15.34
N SER A 92 -12.52 -3.21 15.93
CA SER A 92 -12.93 -3.67 17.25
C SER A 92 -13.39 -5.12 17.27
N VAL A 93 -13.99 -5.66 16.18
CA VAL A 93 -14.42 -7.08 16.14
C VAL A 93 -13.21 -8.02 16.18
N LEU A 94 -12.04 -7.55 15.74
CA LEU A 94 -10.78 -8.29 15.82
C LEU A 94 -10.11 -8.19 17.21
N CYS A 95 -10.72 -7.51 18.17
CA CYS A 95 -10.23 -7.37 19.55
C CYS A 95 -10.85 -8.44 20.48
N GLY A 96 -10.85 -9.71 20.05
CA GLY A 96 -11.32 -10.85 20.82
C GLY A 96 -12.75 -11.28 20.53
N SER A 97 -12.97 -12.59 20.66
CA SER A 97 -14.24 -13.25 20.39
C SER A 97 -14.58 -14.28 21.47
N GLU A 98 -15.77 -14.88 21.42
CA GLU A 98 -16.22 -15.81 22.45
C GLU A 98 -15.34 -17.04 22.56
N LYS A 99 -14.97 -17.62 21.44
CA LYS A 99 -14.10 -18.78 21.36
C LYS A 99 -12.65 -18.40 21.65
N TYR A 100 -12.24 -17.21 21.24
CA TYR A 100 -10.88 -16.70 21.34
C TYR A 100 -10.83 -15.39 22.14
N PRO A 101 -11.00 -15.45 23.48
CA PRO A 101 -11.11 -14.28 24.35
C PRO A 101 -9.75 -13.62 24.65
N VAL A 102 -8.93 -13.46 23.64
CA VAL A 102 -7.62 -12.81 23.65
C VAL A 102 -7.80 -11.36 23.23
N LYS A 103 -7.11 -10.43 23.87
CA LYS A 103 -7.25 -9.00 23.62
C LYS A 103 -6.96 -8.60 22.17
N GLU A 104 -5.93 -9.19 21.56
CA GLU A 104 -5.50 -8.92 20.19
C GLU A 104 -5.23 -10.21 19.40
N PRO A 105 -6.27 -11.02 19.07
CA PRO A 105 -6.09 -12.27 18.33
C PRO A 105 -5.39 -12.04 16.98
N PHE A 106 -5.66 -10.92 16.32
CA PHE A 106 -5.02 -10.51 15.07
C PHE A 106 -3.49 -10.47 15.21
N VAL A 107 -2.98 -9.82 16.27
CA VAL A 107 -1.53 -9.72 16.53
C VAL A 107 -0.95 -11.09 16.88
N GLU A 108 -1.67 -11.92 17.64
CA GLU A 108 -1.23 -13.28 17.97
C GLU A 108 -1.18 -14.18 16.72
N LEU A 109 -2.10 -14.02 15.77
CA LEU A 109 -2.06 -14.70 14.48
C LEU A 109 -0.85 -14.24 13.65
N LEU A 110 -0.56 -12.94 13.60
CA LEU A 110 0.66 -12.43 12.92
C LEU A 110 1.95 -13.03 13.48
N LYS A 111 1.94 -13.44 14.76
CA LYS A 111 3.08 -14.12 15.42
C LYS A 111 3.15 -15.61 15.13
N SER A 112 2.03 -16.28 14.84
CA SER A 112 1.93 -17.75 14.85
C SER A 112 1.41 -18.38 13.56
N SER A 113 1.09 -17.58 12.55
CA SER A 113 0.51 -18.02 11.28
C SER A 113 1.54 -18.10 10.16
N PHE A 114 1.20 -18.88 9.14
CA PHE A 114 1.91 -18.98 7.86
C PHE A 114 1.15 -18.20 6.76
N SER A 115 0.43 -17.16 7.17
CA SER A 115 -0.38 -16.33 6.29
C SER A 115 0.48 -15.61 5.25
N THR A 116 -0.03 -15.54 4.04
CA THR A 116 0.49 -14.67 2.98
C THR A 116 -0.20 -13.31 2.98
N PHE A 117 -1.38 -13.25 3.61
CA PHE A 117 -2.12 -12.01 3.86
C PHE A 117 -3.08 -12.16 5.05
N LEU A 118 -3.14 -11.11 5.86
CA LEU A 118 -4.02 -11.01 7.01
C LEU A 118 -4.35 -9.53 7.22
N ASN A 119 -5.61 -9.13 7.04
CA ASN A 119 -6.08 -7.76 7.27
C ASN A 119 -7.62 -7.70 7.32
N ALA A 120 -8.18 -6.49 7.47
CA ALA A 120 -9.57 -6.17 7.23
C ALA A 120 -9.65 -4.85 6.46
N TRP A 121 -10.80 -4.54 5.85
CA TRP A 121 -11.01 -3.34 5.05
C TRP A 121 -12.43 -2.81 5.18
N THR A 122 -12.55 -1.51 5.38
CA THR A 122 -13.82 -0.78 5.28
C THR A 122 -13.83 0.08 4.01
N SER A 123 -14.81 -0.14 3.15
CA SER A 123 -15.11 0.67 1.96
C SER A 123 -16.31 1.59 2.22
N SER A 124 -16.80 2.24 1.18
CA SER A 124 -17.93 3.20 1.28
C SER A 124 -19.20 2.57 1.85
N ASP A 125 -19.45 1.28 1.57
CA ASP A 125 -20.70 0.59 1.88
C ASP A 125 -20.54 -0.88 2.30
N CYS A 126 -19.31 -1.33 2.49
CA CYS A 126 -19.04 -2.69 2.93
C CYS A 126 -17.81 -2.78 3.83
N THR A 127 -17.76 -3.86 4.64
CA THR A 127 -16.61 -4.22 5.45
C THR A 127 -16.23 -5.67 5.16
N ALA A 128 -14.96 -5.91 4.82
CA ALA A 128 -14.43 -7.20 4.38
C ALA A 128 -13.32 -7.70 5.30
N TYR A 129 -13.30 -9.00 5.54
CA TYR A 129 -12.34 -9.69 6.40
C TYR A 129 -11.64 -10.79 5.61
N PRO A 130 -10.56 -10.46 4.87
CA PRO A 130 -9.82 -11.42 4.05
C PRO A 130 -8.64 -12.03 4.78
N VAL A 131 -8.37 -13.31 4.48
CA VAL A 131 -7.15 -14.01 4.87
C VAL A 131 -6.64 -14.87 3.73
N CYS A 132 -5.31 -15.02 3.63
CA CYS A 132 -4.70 -15.90 2.63
C CYS A 132 -3.60 -16.74 3.26
N SER A 133 -3.51 -18.02 2.86
CA SER A 133 -2.42 -18.92 3.24
C SER A 133 -2.17 -20.00 2.20
N ARG A 134 -0.92 -20.41 2.05
CA ARG A 134 -0.54 -21.59 1.26
C ARG A 134 -0.67 -22.89 2.05
N ASN A 135 -0.60 -22.82 3.37
CA ASN A 135 -0.74 -23.96 4.26
C ASN A 135 -2.22 -24.22 4.55
N GLU A 136 -2.70 -25.46 4.32
CA GLU A 136 -4.11 -25.80 4.50
C GLU A 136 -4.56 -25.68 5.96
N ALA A 137 -3.79 -26.20 6.90
CA ALA A 137 -4.13 -26.13 8.32
C ALA A 137 -4.18 -24.69 8.82
N ASP A 138 -3.24 -23.85 8.38
CA ASP A 138 -3.21 -22.43 8.69
C ASP A 138 -4.41 -21.70 8.08
N PHE A 139 -4.75 -21.98 6.82
CA PHE A 139 -5.91 -21.42 6.15
C PHE A 139 -7.20 -21.69 6.93
N GLN A 140 -7.41 -22.94 7.36
CA GLN A 140 -8.55 -23.34 8.16
C GLN A 140 -8.55 -22.66 9.55
N ASN A 141 -7.37 -22.49 10.17
CA ASN A 141 -7.21 -21.82 11.44
C ASN A 141 -7.56 -20.32 11.34
N LEU A 142 -7.04 -19.64 10.32
CA LEU A 142 -7.31 -18.22 10.07
C LEU A 142 -8.80 -17.98 9.82
N MET A 143 -9.43 -18.82 9.00
CA MET A 143 -10.84 -18.74 8.71
C MET A 143 -11.68 -18.92 9.98
N ASP A 144 -11.33 -19.88 10.86
CA ASP A 144 -12.03 -20.15 12.11
C ASP A 144 -11.99 -18.94 13.07
N VAL A 145 -10.80 -18.31 13.23
CA VAL A 145 -10.66 -17.13 14.09
C VAL A 145 -11.44 -15.94 13.52
N TYR A 146 -11.41 -15.72 12.20
CA TYR A 146 -12.13 -14.61 11.58
C TYR A 146 -13.64 -14.79 11.61
N LEU A 147 -14.14 -16.02 11.42
CA LEU A 147 -15.57 -16.31 11.56
C LEU A 147 -16.05 -16.08 12.98
N ASP A 148 -15.29 -16.51 13.99
CA ASP A 148 -15.68 -16.26 15.37
C ASP A 148 -15.62 -14.76 15.72
N ALA A 149 -14.62 -14.05 15.22
CA ALA A 149 -14.49 -12.61 15.43
C ALA A 149 -15.67 -11.83 14.85
N VAL A 150 -16.13 -12.14 13.64
CA VAL A 150 -17.22 -11.38 13.01
C VAL A 150 -18.60 -11.77 13.53
N PHE A 151 -18.80 -13.01 13.98
CA PHE A 151 -20.11 -13.47 14.46
C PHE A 151 -20.27 -13.43 15.99
N HIS A 152 -19.18 -13.49 16.74
CA HIS A 152 -19.21 -13.54 18.22
C HIS A 152 -18.20 -12.59 18.88
N PRO A 153 -18.08 -11.31 18.45
CA PRO A 153 -17.08 -10.40 19.00
C PRO A 153 -17.33 -10.02 20.45
N LEU A 154 -16.28 -9.89 21.24
CA LEU A 154 -16.36 -9.37 22.60
C LEU A 154 -16.57 -7.86 22.64
N SER A 155 -16.25 -7.14 21.58
CA SER A 155 -16.36 -5.68 21.48
C SER A 155 -17.79 -5.16 21.62
N VAL A 156 -18.81 -5.98 21.37
CA VAL A 156 -20.22 -5.61 21.60
C VAL A 156 -20.72 -5.93 23.01
N LYS A 157 -19.92 -6.68 23.81
CA LYS A 157 -20.26 -7.04 25.19
C LYS A 157 -19.74 -6.05 26.21
N GLY A 158 -18.73 -5.26 25.86
CA GLY A 158 -18.15 -4.24 26.72
C GLY A 158 -17.50 -3.11 25.94
N PRO A 159 -17.44 -1.88 26.50
CA PRO A 159 -17.04 -0.69 25.77
C PRO A 159 -15.51 -0.54 25.57
N LEU A 160 -14.67 -1.33 26.25
CA LEU A 160 -13.22 -1.09 26.25
C LEU A 160 -12.56 -1.25 24.88
N PRO A 161 -12.85 -2.30 24.07
CA PRO A 161 -12.32 -2.39 22.70
C PRO A 161 -12.80 -1.21 21.84
N PHE A 162 -14.07 -0.82 21.92
CA PHE A 162 -14.60 0.36 21.24
C PHE A 162 -13.87 1.64 21.65
N ARG A 163 -13.58 1.82 22.96
CA ARG A 163 -12.82 2.98 23.46
C ARG A 163 -11.37 2.98 23.00
N GLN A 164 -10.72 1.84 22.94
CA GLN A 164 -9.36 1.71 22.46
C GLN A 164 -9.28 2.03 20.95
N GLU A 165 -10.08 1.37 20.16
CA GLU A 165 -9.98 1.47 18.70
C GLU A 165 -10.68 2.71 18.14
N GLY A 166 -11.83 3.11 18.69
CA GLY A 166 -12.59 4.25 18.21
C GLY A 166 -12.08 5.57 18.76
N TRP A 167 -12.62 5.96 19.92
CA TRP A 167 -12.22 7.20 20.59
C TRP A 167 -12.50 7.18 22.10
N HIS A 168 -11.73 7.96 22.84
CA HIS A 168 -11.89 8.19 24.27
C HIS A 168 -11.32 9.53 24.70
N TYR A 169 -11.71 10.00 25.89
CA TYR A 169 -11.05 11.11 26.53
C TYR A 169 -9.75 10.65 27.19
N GLU A 170 -8.72 11.47 27.09
CA GLU A 170 -7.46 11.33 27.82
C GLU A 170 -7.19 12.61 28.62
N VAL A 171 -6.85 12.46 29.90
CA VAL A 171 -6.53 13.59 30.80
C VAL A 171 -5.03 13.62 31.02
N LYS A 172 -4.34 14.62 30.46
CA LYS A 172 -2.89 14.83 30.68
C LYS A 172 -2.68 15.56 32.00
N GLY A 173 -2.15 14.85 33.03
CA GLY A 173 -1.83 15.44 34.33
C GLY A 173 -0.63 16.39 34.22
N GLU A 174 -0.63 17.50 35.01
CA GLU A 174 0.59 18.26 35.31
C GLU A 174 1.52 17.35 36.12
N GLY A 175 2.55 16.79 35.46
CA GLY A 175 3.59 16.04 36.13
C GLY A 175 3.90 14.68 35.55
N GLY A 176 4.17 14.61 34.25
CA GLY A 176 4.80 13.44 33.62
C GLY A 176 6.28 13.31 33.97
N LYS A 177 6.59 13.02 35.22
CA LYS A 177 7.86 12.36 35.57
C LYS A 177 7.58 10.88 35.66
N VAL A 178 7.94 10.16 34.60
CA VAL A 178 8.15 8.72 34.70
C VAL A 178 9.18 8.50 35.82
N LYS A 179 8.75 7.98 36.96
CA LYS A 179 9.66 7.43 37.95
C LYS A 179 10.29 6.19 37.36
N GLY A 180 11.48 6.33 36.81
CA GLY A 180 12.41 5.24 36.70
C GLY A 180 12.89 4.93 38.11
N GLU A 181 12.56 3.76 38.62
CA GLU A 181 13.25 3.22 39.78
C GLU A 181 14.70 2.90 39.37
N GLY A 182 15.60 3.73 39.84
CA GLY A 182 17.04 3.56 39.75
C GLY A 182 17.63 4.38 40.88
N GLU A 183 17.94 3.71 42.00
CA GLU A 183 18.70 4.30 43.09
C GLU A 183 20.11 4.61 42.60
N GLY A 184 20.52 5.88 42.70
CA GLY A 184 21.88 6.34 42.46
C GLY A 184 22.06 7.73 43.08
N GLU A 185 22.85 7.80 44.13
CA GLU A 185 23.14 9.00 44.91
C GLU A 185 23.84 10.12 44.13
N GLY A 186 23.50 11.34 44.43
CA GLY A 186 24.39 12.48 44.43
C GLY A 186 24.22 13.56 43.36
N GLY A 187 23.74 14.75 43.75
CA GLY A 187 23.92 15.99 42.98
C GLY A 187 22.80 16.99 43.12
N LYS A 188 22.84 17.82 44.16
CA LYS A 188 21.92 19.00 44.31
C LYS A 188 22.29 20.10 43.32
N VAL A 189 21.35 20.44 42.43
CA VAL A 189 21.34 21.73 41.76
C VAL A 189 20.01 22.45 42.13
N LYS A 190 20.11 23.59 42.79
CA LYS A 190 19.00 24.49 43.06
C LYS A 190 18.60 25.23 41.80
N GLY A 191 17.36 25.08 41.38
CA GLY A 191 16.68 25.96 40.42
C GLY A 191 15.39 26.48 41.06
N GLU A 192 15.26 27.78 41.12
CA GLU A 192 14.12 28.51 41.68
C GLU A 192 12.88 28.27 40.80
N GLY A 193 11.91 27.56 41.33
CA GLY A 193 10.60 27.35 40.72
C GLY A 193 9.54 28.07 41.55
N GLY A 194 8.97 29.13 41.02
CA GLY A 194 7.83 29.81 41.60
C GLY A 194 6.64 28.86 41.80
N LYS A 195 6.23 28.68 43.05
CA LYS A 195 4.99 27.97 43.41
C LYS A 195 3.79 28.84 43.08
N VAL A 196 3.05 28.50 42.00
CA VAL A 196 1.64 28.91 41.92
C VAL A 196 0.83 27.80 42.56
N LYS A 197 0.26 28.02 43.73
CA LYS A 197 -0.77 27.20 44.35
C LYS A 197 -2.08 27.50 43.62
N GLY A 198 -2.45 26.61 42.64
CA GLY A 198 -3.79 26.53 42.11
C GLY A 198 -4.47 25.30 42.72
N GLU A 199 -5.68 25.47 43.21
CA GLU A 199 -6.56 24.39 43.66
C GLU A 199 -6.68 23.30 42.62
N GLY A 200 -6.71 22.02 43.04
CA GLY A 200 -6.63 20.78 42.25
C GLY A 200 -7.35 20.80 40.90
N GLY A 201 -6.70 21.36 39.87
CA GLY A 201 -7.18 21.37 38.50
C GLY A 201 -6.96 20.01 37.87
N MET A 202 -7.98 19.45 37.27
CA MET A 202 -7.89 18.31 36.34
C MET A 202 -6.98 18.71 35.17
N GLY A 203 -6.05 17.83 34.75
CA GLY A 203 -5.15 18.10 33.64
C GLY A 203 -5.87 18.43 32.32
N GLU A 204 -5.14 18.75 31.31
CA GLU A 204 -5.67 19.13 30.00
C GLU A 204 -6.40 17.93 29.35
N LEU A 205 -7.66 18.15 28.97
CA LEU A 205 -8.49 17.13 28.30
C LEU A 205 -8.11 17.04 26.82
N THR A 206 -7.92 15.82 26.32
CA THR A 206 -7.67 15.54 24.91
C THR A 206 -8.55 14.36 24.44
N ARG A 207 -8.72 14.23 23.13
CA ARG A 207 -9.35 13.05 22.49
C ARG A 207 -8.30 12.19 21.85
N ASN A 208 -8.34 10.89 22.12
CA ASN A 208 -7.46 9.88 21.56
C ASN A 208 -8.25 8.65 21.07
N GLY A 209 -7.58 7.73 20.36
CA GLY A 209 -8.14 6.50 19.80
C GLY A 209 -7.42 6.13 18.50
N VAL A 210 -7.35 4.83 18.20
CA VAL A 210 -6.60 4.34 17.02
C VAL A 210 -7.18 4.90 15.73
N VAL A 211 -8.49 4.67 15.48
CA VAL A 211 -9.18 5.16 14.27
C VAL A 211 -9.22 6.69 14.24
N LEU A 212 -9.49 7.35 15.36
CA LEU A 212 -9.46 8.82 15.42
C LEU A 212 -8.10 9.38 15.00
N SER A 213 -7.01 8.78 15.48
CA SER A 213 -5.64 9.22 15.15
C SER A 213 -5.28 8.94 13.69
N GLU A 214 -5.71 7.78 13.16
CA GLU A 214 -5.54 7.43 11.75
C GLU A 214 -6.27 8.43 10.85
N MET A 215 -7.52 8.73 11.15
CA MET A 215 -8.33 9.64 10.35
C MET A 215 -7.87 11.11 10.46
N LYS A 216 -7.37 11.56 11.62
CA LYS A 216 -6.67 12.86 11.73
C LYS A 216 -5.47 12.91 10.77
N GLY A 217 -4.71 11.84 10.65
CA GLY A 217 -3.61 11.72 9.67
C GLY A 217 -4.11 11.74 8.22
N ALA A 218 -5.16 10.99 7.93
CA ALA A 218 -5.75 10.89 6.58
C ALA A 218 -6.31 12.23 6.08
N PHE A 219 -7.00 12.98 6.93
CA PHE A 219 -7.55 14.31 6.61
C PHE A 219 -6.49 15.41 6.52
N GLY A 220 -5.26 15.13 6.92
CA GLY A 220 -4.10 15.98 6.63
C GLY A 220 -3.62 15.92 5.17
N ASN A 221 -4.12 14.98 4.36
CA ASN A 221 -3.81 14.87 2.94
C ASN A 221 -4.85 15.66 2.12
N PRO A 222 -4.46 16.72 1.37
CA PRO A 222 -5.39 17.52 0.59
C PRO A 222 -6.13 16.75 -0.50
N GLU A 223 -5.48 15.75 -1.13
CA GLU A 223 -6.13 14.92 -2.16
C GLU A 223 -7.26 14.10 -1.55
N ARG A 224 -7.02 13.44 -0.41
CA ARG A 224 -8.06 12.67 0.29
C ARG A 224 -9.22 13.54 0.76
N LEU A 225 -8.91 14.74 1.26
CA LEU A 225 -9.93 15.72 1.63
C LEU A 225 -10.76 16.13 0.41
N ALA A 226 -10.14 16.32 -0.76
CA ALA A 226 -10.86 16.66 -2.00
C ALA A 226 -11.85 15.57 -2.41
N TYR A 227 -11.44 14.30 -2.41
CA TYR A 227 -12.32 13.16 -2.70
C TYR A 227 -13.49 13.07 -1.73
N GLN A 228 -13.23 13.25 -0.43
CA GLN A 228 -14.29 13.22 0.59
C GLN A 228 -15.29 14.35 0.41
N GLU A 229 -14.83 15.57 0.17
CA GLU A 229 -15.71 16.74 0.00
C GLU A 229 -16.47 16.69 -1.33
N LEU A 230 -15.85 16.18 -2.40
CA LEU A 230 -16.55 15.93 -3.65
C LEU A 230 -17.65 14.87 -3.47
N GLY A 231 -17.36 13.79 -2.76
CA GLY A 231 -18.35 12.75 -2.41
C GLY A 231 -19.57 13.33 -1.71
N ARG A 232 -19.37 14.20 -0.72
CA ARG A 232 -20.46 14.91 -0.02
C ARG A 232 -21.30 15.80 -0.95
N LEU A 233 -20.68 16.38 -1.98
CA LEU A 233 -21.38 17.24 -2.94
C LEU A 233 -22.18 16.43 -3.94
N ILE A 234 -21.63 15.32 -4.43
CA ILE A 234 -22.18 14.57 -5.54
C ILE A 234 -23.16 13.47 -5.11
N PHE A 235 -23.04 13.02 -3.83
CA PHE A 235 -23.91 12.01 -3.20
C PHE A 235 -24.52 12.52 -1.88
N PRO A 236 -25.24 13.66 -1.86
CA PRO A 236 -25.75 14.25 -0.61
C PRO A 236 -26.77 13.39 0.12
N ASP A 237 -27.52 12.53 -0.59
CA ASP A 237 -28.70 11.85 -0.08
C ASP A 237 -28.46 10.37 0.30
N ASN A 238 -27.25 9.83 0.03
CA ASN A 238 -26.94 8.43 0.32
C ASN A 238 -25.56 8.24 0.99
N CYS A 239 -25.19 6.98 1.24
CA CYS A 239 -23.98 6.64 2.00
C CYS A 239 -22.68 7.02 1.28
N TYR A 240 -22.66 7.15 -0.04
CA TYR A 240 -21.44 7.49 -0.79
C TYR A 240 -20.99 8.94 -0.56
N GLY A 241 -21.88 9.80 -0.03
CA GLY A 241 -21.53 11.11 0.48
C GLY A 241 -21.03 11.12 1.93
N ARG A 242 -21.03 9.98 2.62
CA ARG A 242 -20.57 9.85 4.01
C ARG A 242 -19.11 9.44 4.07
N CYS A 243 -18.47 9.75 5.18
CA CYS A 243 -17.12 9.28 5.48
C CYS A 243 -17.18 7.93 6.23
N SER A 244 -17.18 6.82 5.51
CA SER A 244 -17.22 5.48 6.12
C SER A 244 -16.05 5.22 7.08
N GLY A 245 -14.88 5.81 6.80
CA GLY A 245 -13.71 5.77 7.67
C GLY A 245 -13.83 6.61 8.95
N GLY A 246 -14.73 7.59 8.95
CA GLY A 246 -14.98 8.54 10.05
C GLY A 246 -14.32 9.91 9.81
N ASP A 247 -15.13 10.96 9.93
CA ASP A 247 -14.61 12.33 9.98
C ASP A 247 -14.07 12.57 11.40
N PRO A 248 -12.84 13.04 11.58
CA PRO A 248 -12.27 13.32 12.90
C PRO A 248 -13.11 14.24 13.77
N ALA A 249 -13.93 15.11 13.14
CA ALA A 249 -14.85 15.98 13.87
C ALA A 249 -16.11 15.25 14.34
N ALA A 250 -16.56 14.21 13.63
CA ALA A 250 -17.78 13.46 13.90
C ALA A 250 -17.54 12.16 14.71
N ILE A 251 -16.36 11.56 14.62
CA ILE A 251 -16.02 10.33 15.37
C ILE A 251 -16.40 10.43 16.86
N PRO A 252 -16.15 11.57 17.56
CA PRO A 252 -16.50 11.69 18.99
C PRO A 252 -18.00 11.66 19.30
N ASP A 253 -18.88 11.74 18.32
CA ASP A 253 -20.33 11.66 18.48
C ASP A 253 -20.82 10.19 18.49
N LEU A 254 -19.94 9.23 18.18
CA LEU A 254 -20.29 7.82 18.22
C LEU A 254 -20.38 7.32 19.65
N THR A 255 -21.56 6.85 20.01
CA THR A 255 -21.80 6.19 21.32
C THR A 255 -21.67 4.67 21.21
N PHE A 256 -21.42 4.01 22.34
CA PHE A 256 -21.34 2.55 22.37
C PHE A 256 -22.68 1.88 22.00
N GLU A 257 -23.81 2.52 22.28
CA GLU A 257 -25.15 2.03 21.91
C GLU A 257 -25.36 2.07 20.41
N LYS A 258 -25.00 3.16 19.74
CA LYS A 258 -25.04 3.26 18.26
C LYS A 258 -24.11 2.22 17.62
N TYR A 259 -22.90 2.07 18.15
CA TYR A 259 -21.94 1.06 17.71
C TYR A 259 -22.51 -0.36 17.78
N LYS A 260 -23.10 -0.76 18.90
CA LYS A 260 -23.77 -2.07 19.05
C LYS A 260 -24.94 -2.24 18.09
N ALA A 261 -25.80 -1.21 17.98
CA ALA A 261 -26.96 -1.25 17.09
C ALA A 261 -26.54 -1.49 15.63
N PHE A 262 -25.47 -0.84 15.19
CA PHE A 262 -24.92 -1.00 13.85
C PHE A 262 -24.39 -2.43 13.62
N TYR A 263 -23.66 -3.00 14.59
CA TYR A 263 -23.23 -4.39 14.51
C TYR A 263 -24.41 -5.34 14.34
N PHE A 264 -25.39 -5.31 15.21
CA PHE A 264 -26.55 -6.21 15.15
C PHE A 264 -27.43 -5.98 13.92
N LYS A 265 -27.36 -4.78 13.31
CA LYS A 265 -28.06 -4.49 12.07
C LYS A 265 -27.37 -5.17 10.88
N HIS A 266 -26.05 -5.14 10.79
CA HIS A 266 -25.31 -5.48 9.58
C HIS A 266 -24.58 -6.85 9.62
N TYR A 267 -24.08 -7.29 10.79
CA TYR A 267 -23.29 -8.52 10.90
C TYR A 267 -24.20 -9.72 11.13
N HIS A 268 -24.75 -10.23 10.04
CA HIS A 268 -25.63 -11.40 10.04
C HIS A 268 -25.37 -12.25 8.79
N PRO A 269 -25.44 -13.61 8.87
CA PRO A 269 -25.19 -14.47 7.69
C PRO A 269 -26.04 -14.13 6.46
N SER A 270 -27.29 -13.68 6.64
CA SER A 270 -28.15 -13.27 5.52
C SER A 270 -27.62 -12.04 4.75
N ASN A 271 -26.68 -11.29 5.33
CA ASN A 271 -25.97 -10.18 4.69
C ASN A 271 -24.57 -10.58 4.22
N ALA A 272 -24.09 -11.78 4.55
CA ALA A 272 -22.74 -12.20 4.24
C ALA A 272 -22.57 -12.63 2.78
N ARG A 273 -21.46 -12.20 2.16
CA ARG A 273 -20.91 -12.77 0.95
C ARG A 273 -19.59 -13.42 1.31
N ILE A 274 -19.42 -14.71 0.96
CA ILE A 274 -18.23 -15.48 1.29
C ILE A 274 -17.52 -15.81 -0.02
N PHE A 275 -16.28 -15.33 -0.15
CA PHE A 275 -15.45 -15.57 -1.33
C PHE A 275 -14.31 -16.54 -0.99
N LEU A 276 -14.11 -17.52 -1.86
CA LEU A 276 -12.99 -18.46 -1.80
C LEU A 276 -12.24 -18.42 -3.13
N ASP A 277 -10.92 -18.59 -3.08
CA ASP A 277 -10.08 -18.66 -4.28
C ASP A 277 -8.94 -19.67 -4.10
N GLY A 278 -8.61 -20.37 -5.19
CA GLY A 278 -7.54 -21.34 -5.25
C GLY A 278 -7.97 -22.77 -4.91
N ARG A 279 -6.97 -23.64 -4.71
CA ARG A 279 -7.17 -25.06 -4.37
C ARG A 279 -7.58 -25.22 -2.91
N VAL A 280 -8.87 -25.04 -2.64
CA VAL A 280 -9.45 -25.11 -1.29
C VAL A 280 -10.02 -26.50 -1.04
N ASP A 281 -9.77 -27.05 0.16
CA ASP A 281 -10.50 -28.23 0.64
C ASP A 281 -11.95 -27.83 0.96
N MET A 282 -12.85 -28.04 0.00
CA MET A 282 -14.24 -27.61 0.09
C MET A 282 -15.03 -28.37 1.14
N ASP A 283 -14.74 -29.66 1.39
CA ASP A 283 -15.44 -30.41 2.44
C ASP A 283 -15.15 -29.84 3.83
N ALA A 284 -13.86 -29.68 4.15
CA ALA A 284 -13.44 -29.06 5.42
C ALA A 284 -13.94 -27.63 5.58
N THR A 285 -13.87 -26.85 4.50
CA THR A 285 -14.26 -25.43 4.49
C THR A 285 -15.77 -25.25 4.68
N LEU A 286 -16.60 -25.98 3.92
CA LEU A 286 -18.05 -25.87 4.05
C LEU A 286 -18.55 -26.40 5.41
N LYS A 287 -17.94 -27.47 5.92
CA LYS A 287 -18.23 -27.98 7.27
C LYS A 287 -17.91 -26.95 8.36
N ARG A 288 -16.80 -26.20 8.22
CA ARG A 288 -16.45 -25.13 9.14
C ARG A 288 -17.44 -23.97 9.05
N LEU A 289 -17.78 -23.52 7.86
CA LEU A 289 -18.80 -22.51 7.65
C LEU A 289 -20.16 -22.92 8.24
N ASP A 290 -20.59 -24.16 8.03
CA ASP A 290 -21.82 -24.70 8.62
C ASP A 290 -21.81 -24.58 10.16
N SER A 291 -20.67 -24.85 10.80
CA SER A 291 -20.55 -24.77 12.26
C SER A 291 -20.85 -23.39 12.85
N TYR A 292 -20.65 -22.32 12.07
CA TYR A 292 -21.01 -20.94 12.45
C TYR A 292 -22.39 -20.54 11.93
N LEU A 293 -22.70 -20.83 10.66
CA LEU A 293 -23.91 -20.36 10.01
C LEU A 293 -25.17 -21.06 10.50
N SER A 294 -25.06 -22.32 10.94
CA SER A 294 -26.20 -23.13 11.38
C SER A 294 -26.93 -22.58 12.63
N ALA A 295 -26.26 -21.74 13.41
CA ALA A 295 -26.88 -21.08 14.57
C ALA A 295 -27.92 -20.01 14.18
N TYR A 296 -27.87 -19.49 12.95
CA TYR A 296 -28.67 -18.37 12.50
C TYR A 296 -29.80 -18.81 11.58
N GLY A 297 -31.00 -18.26 11.81
CA GLY A 297 -32.12 -18.34 10.86
C GLY A 297 -31.98 -17.32 9.74
N ARG A 298 -32.88 -17.38 8.76
CA ARG A 298 -32.99 -16.35 7.72
C ARG A 298 -33.53 -15.05 8.32
N ARG A 299 -32.87 -13.95 7.94
CA ARG A 299 -33.31 -12.59 8.29
C ARG A 299 -33.47 -11.79 7.00
N ASP A 300 -34.57 -11.06 6.90
CA ASP A 300 -34.72 -10.10 5.83
C ASP A 300 -33.83 -8.89 6.08
N MET A 301 -32.92 -8.63 5.15
CA MET A 301 -31.89 -7.60 5.29
C MET A 301 -32.06 -6.61 4.16
N ASP A 302 -32.53 -5.39 4.52
CA ASP A 302 -32.49 -4.29 3.55
C ASP A 302 -31.11 -3.64 3.57
N THR A 303 -30.35 -3.92 2.52
CA THR A 303 -29.01 -3.37 2.26
C THR A 303 -28.97 -2.58 0.96
N THR A 304 -30.12 -2.17 0.45
CA THR A 304 -30.25 -1.33 -0.73
C THR A 304 -29.80 0.09 -0.42
N VAL A 305 -29.00 0.67 -1.32
CA VAL A 305 -28.68 2.10 -1.30
C VAL A 305 -29.51 2.78 -2.37
N PRO A 306 -30.34 3.76 -2.04
CA PRO A 306 -31.06 4.51 -3.06
C PRO A 306 -30.08 5.21 -4.01
N LEU A 307 -30.28 5.05 -5.32
CA LEU A 307 -29.47 5.77 -6.29
C LEU A 307 -29.63 7.27 -6.10
N GLN A 308 -28.50 7.98 -6.09
CA GLN A 308 -28.50 9.43 -6.03
C GLN A 308 -29.13 10.01 -7.28
N LYS A 309 -30.10 10.87 -7.10
CA LYS A 309 -30.68 11.65 -8.20
C LYS A 309 -29.67 12.70 -8.67
N PRO A 310 -29.75 13.11 -9.96
CA PRO A 310 -28.83 14.12 -10.47
C PRO A 310 -28.85 15.40 -9.63
N VAL A 311 -27.63 15.85 -9.28
CA VAL A 311 -27.40 17.11 -8.55
C VAL A 311 -26.37 17.94 -9.31
N ARG A 312 -26.53 19.27 -9.25
CA ARG A 312 -25.51 20.24 -9.63
C ARG A 312 -25.11 21.00 -8.38
N ALA A 313 -23.84 20.88 -8.00
CA ALA A 313 -23.32 21.52 -6.79
C ALA A 313 -21.95 22.13 -7.05
N GLU A 314 -21.69 23.25 -6.36
CA GLU A 314 -20.39 23.90 -6.34
C GLU A 314 -20.06 24.31 -4.91
N LYS A 315 -18.78 24.11 -4.49
CA LYS A 315 -18.30 24.47 -3.16
C LYS A 315 -16.86 24.93 -3.20
N THR A 316 -16.56 25.93 -2.39
CA THR A 316 -15.19 26.36 -2.10
C THR A 316 -14.89 26.11 -0.63
N ILE A 317 -13.75 25.47 -0.35
CA ILE A 317 -13.25 25.22 1.01
C ILE A 317 -11.78 25.60 1.13
N GLN A 318 -11.28 25.65 2.35
CA GLN A 318 -9.87 25.79 2.62
C GLN A 318 -9.25 24.48 3.07
N TYR A 319 -7.96 24.26 2.74
CA TYR A 319 -7.15 23.18 3.27
C TYR A 319 -5.85 23.72 3.90
N GLU A 320 -5.33 22.97 4.86
CA GLU A 320 -4.16 23.37 5.63
C GLU A 320 -2.86 23.16 4.85
N ILE A 321 -1.97 24.15 4.89
CA ILE A 321 -0.57 24.04 4.48
C ILE A 321 0.35 24.45 5.62
N GLY A 322 1.65 24.15 5.51
CA GLY A 322 2.64 24.55 6.49
C GLY A 322 2.74 26.08 6.60
N ALA A 323 2.99 26.58 7.82
CA ALA A 323 3.09 28.01 8.06
C ALA A 323 4.20 28.69 7.23
N ASP A 324 5.28 27.95 6.95
CA ASP A 324 6.43 28.40 6.15
C ASP A 324 6.22 28.22 4.64
N GLU A 325 5.15 27.54 4.20
CA GLU A 325 4.86 27.30 2.79
C GLU A 325 4.22 28.54 2.13
N SER A 326 4.47 28.71 0.80
CA SER A 326 3.71 29.68 0.01
C SER A 326 2.30 29.17 -0.26
N ALA A 327 1.29 30.00 -0.09
CA ALA A 327 -0.08 29.69 -0.48
C ALA A 327 -0.34 30.00 -1.97
N ALA A 328 0.57 30.74 -2.61
CA ALA A 328 0.41 31.11 -4.03
C ALA A 328 0.49 29.89 -4.93
N ASP A 329 -0.38 29.87 -5.94
CA ASP A 329 -0.46 28.80 -6.95
C ASP A 329 -0.69 27.40 -6.33
N LYS A 330 -1.47 27.32 -5.26
CA LYS A 330 -1.79 26.05 -4.57
C LYS A 330 -3.27 25.71 -4.55
N THR A 331 -4.06 26.37 -5.38
CA THR A 331 -5.46 26.03 -5.52
C THR A 331 -5.64 24.65 -6.18
N ILE A 332 -6.51 23.83 -5.61
CA ILE A 332 -6.89 22.52 -6.12
C ILE A 332 -8.32 22.62 -6.66
N LEU A 333 -8.57 22.08 -7.86
CA LEU A 333 -9.91 21.89 -8.40
C LEU A 333 -10.21 20.40 -8.53
N MET A 334 -11.46 20.04 -8.24
CA MET A 334 -11.93 18.68 -8.47
C MET A 334 -13.36 18.72 -9.01
N ASP A 335 -13.55 18.18 -10.19
CA ASP A 335 -14.85 18.04 -10.83
C ASP A 335 -15.24 16.56 -10.88
N GLY A 336 -16.49 16.22 -10.58
CA GLY A 336 -16.99 14.85 -10.60
C GLY A 336 -18.31 14.73 -11.36
N TRP A 337 -18.45 13.65 -12.13
CA TRP A 337 -19.66 13.30 -12.87
C TRP A 337 -20.09 11.89 -12.53
N VAL A 338 -21.38 11.70 -12.22
CA VAL A 338 -21.96 10.37 -12.02
C VAL A 338 -22.63 9.93 -13.32
N PHE A 339 -22.35 8.70 -13.74
CA PHE A 339 -22.89 8.11 -14.95
C PHE A 339 -23.19 6.63 -14.73
N GLY A 340 -24.35 6.15 -15.13
CA GLY A 340 -24.67 4.74 -15.03
C GLY A 340 -24.52 4.11 -13.62
N THR A 341 -24.52 2.80 -13.61
CA THR A 341 -24.40 1.94 -12.42
C THR A 341 -23.41 0.79 -12.66
N PHE A 342 -23.14 -0.02 -11.68
CA PHE A 342 -22.35 -1.24 -11.82
C PHE A 342 -22.81 -2.18 -12.96
N ARG A 343 -24.06 -2.05 -13.47
CA ARG A 343 -24.56 -2.83 -14.60
C ARG A 343 -24.03 -2.34 -15.95
N ASP A 344 -23.60 -1.08 -16.01
CA ASP A 344 -23.13 -0.44 -17.26
C ASP A 344 -21.63 -0.73 -17.45
N ARG A 345 -21.29 -2.03 -17.49
CA ARG A 345 -19.94 -2.59 -17.46
C ARG A 345 -19.06 -2.10 -18.61
N GLU A 346 -19.64 -2.00 -19.79
CA GLU A 346 -18.92 -1.55 -20.98
C GLU A 346 -18.56 -0.06 -20.88
N GLU A 347 -19.47 0.76 -20.35
CA GLU A 347 -19.18 2.19 -20.12
C GLU A 347 -18.13 2.38 -19.02
N ALA A 348 -18.15 1.56 -17.97
CA ALA A 348 -17.13 1.59 -16.93
C ALA A 348 -15.73 1.34 -17.52
N LEU A 349 -15.56 0.26 -18.31
CA LEU A 349 -14.30 -0.02 -18.99
C LEU A 349 -13.90 1.05 -20.00
N ALA A 350 -14.88 1.60 -20.71
CA ALA A 350 -14.63 2.69 -21.67
C ALA A 350 -14.13 3.96 -20.97
N PHE A 351 -14.66 4.30 -19.80
CA PHE A 351 -14.17 5.45 -19.04
C PHE A 351 -12.78 5.21 -18.44
N ASP A 352 -12.43 4.00 -18.01
CA ASP A 352 -11.06 3.69 -17.59
C ASP A 352 -10.05 3.98 -18.72
N VAL A 353 -10.41 3.63 -19.95
CA VAL A 353 -9.59 3.91 -21.14
C VAL A 353 -9.65 5.39 -21.56
N LEU A 354 -10.81 6.00 -21.50
CA LEU A 354 -11.01 7.39 -21.91
C LEU A 354 -10.28 8.38 -21.01
N THR A 355 -10.29 8.17 -19.70
CA THR A 355 -9.55 9.01 -18.75
C THR A 355 -8.05 8.95 -19.00
N ASP A 356 -7.50 7.75 -19.29
CA ASP A 356 -6.11 7.58 -19.73
C ASP A 356 -5.86 8.30 -21.06
N ALA A 357 -6.78 8.17 -22.03
CA ALA A 357 -6.64 8.85 -23.35
C ALA A 357 -6.58 10.36 -23.21
N LEU A 358 -7.26 10.93 -22.24
CA LEU A 358 -7.35 12.38 -22.01
C LEU A 358 -6.21 12.95 -21.16
N ALA A 359 -5.66 12.19 -20.20
CA ALA A 359 -4.79 12.77 -19.17
C ALA A 359 -3.63 11.89 -18.64
N ASP A 360 -3.31 10.71 -19.23
CA ASP A 360 -2.26 9.82 -18.71
C ASP A 360 -0.83 10.35 -18.86
N SER A 361 -0.62 11.33 -19.73
CA SER A 361 0.67 11.95 -20.00
C SER A 361 0.55 13.45 -20.23
N ASN A 362 1.68 14.19 -20.13
CA ASN A 362 1.70 15.63 -20.37
C ASN A 362 1.29 16.00 -21.82
N GLU A 363 1.41 15.07 -22.75
CA GLU A 363 1.00 15.22 -24.13
C GLU A 363 -0.44 14.77 -24.43
N ALA A 364 -1.11 14.18 -23.44
CA ALA A 364 -2.54 13.83 -23.58
C ALA A 364 -3.39 15.09 -23.71
N PRO A 365 -4.42 15.11 -24.57
CA PRO A 365 -5.03 16.33 -25.08
C PRO A 365 -5.58 17.27 -24.01
N LEU A 366 -6.21 16.76 -22.96
CA LEU A 366 -6.75 17.59 -21.88
C LEU A 366 -5.64 18.12 -20.98
N LYS A 367 -4.75 17.24 -20.54
CA LYS A 367 -3.61 17.61 -19.69
C LYS A 367 -2.69 18.60 -20.41
N LYS A 368 -2.37 18.35 -21.69
CA LYS A 368 -1.57 19.25 -22.51
C LYS A 368 -2.18 20.65 -22.61
N ALA A 369 -3.47 20.76 -22.89
CA ALA A 369 -4.13 22.05 -23.01
C ALA A 369 -4.01 22.91 -21.74
N LEU A 370 -4.06 22.29 -20.56
CA LEU A 370 -3.94 22.98 -19.27
C LEU A 370 -2.49 23.33 -18.95
N LEU A 371 -1.52 22.43 -19.24
CA LEU A 371 -0.10 22.64 -18.97
C LEU A 371 0.50 23.67 -19.93
N ASP A 372 0.18 23.62 -21.22
CA ASP A 372 0.66 24.59 -22.22
C ASP A 372 0.10 25.98 -21.97
N GLY A 373 -1.13 26.08 -21.45
CA GLY A 373 -1.72 27.34 -20.99
C GLY A 373 -1.04 27.90 -19.73
N GLY A 374 -0.14 27.16 -19.09
CA GLY A 374 0.50 27.54 -17.83
C GLY A 374 -0.51 27.69 -16.68
N LEU A 375 -1.64 26.96 -16.73
CA LEU A 375 -2.79 27.14 -15.84
C LEU A 375 -2.66 26.36 -14.53
N CYS A 376 -1.94 25.25 -14.53
CA CYS A 376 -1.76 24.35 -13.39
C CYS A 376 -0.43 23.61 -13.47
N GLU A 377 -0.11 22.82 -12.44
CA GLU A 377 1.11 22.00 -12.41
C GLU A 377 0.87 20.55 -12.82
N ASP A 378 -0.32 20.01 -12.56
CA ASP A 378 -0.62 18.61 -12.87
C ASP A 378 -2.14 18.38 -12.99
N VAL A 379 -2.51 17.34 -13.74
CA VAL A 379 -3.89 16.92 -13.97
C VAL A 379 -3.98 15.42 -13.85
N ASN A 380 -4.95 14.93 -13.11
CA ASN A 380 -5.31 13.52 -13.03
C ASN A 380 -6.79 13.35 -13.39
N PHE A 381 -7.09 12.34 -14.19
CA PHE A 381 -8.44 11.98 -14.55
C PHE A 381 -8.64 10.49 -14.27
N SER A 382 -9.65 10.13 -13.51
CA SER A 382 -9.83 8.75 -13.03
C SER A 382 -11.30 8.38 -12.89
N THR A 383 -11.56 7.09 -12.89
CA THR A 383 -12.88 6.50 -12.59
C THR A 383 -12.87 5.88 -11.20
N ASP A 384 -14.06 5.84 -10.59
CA ASP A 384 -14.33 5.05 -9.41
C ASP A 384 -15.70 4.39 -9.54
N SER A 385 -15.94 3.29 -8.83
CA SER A 385 -17.15 2.50 -8.98
C SER A 385 -17.60 1.90 -7.66
N ASP A 386 -18.66 2.49 -7.12
CA ASP A 386 -19.56 1.85 -6.17
C ASP A 386 -20.82 1.35 -6.93
N GLU A 387 -22.00 1.44 -6.36
CA GLU A 387 -23.24 1.08 -7.07
C GLU A 387 -23.50 2.00 -8.26
N GLN A 388 -23.14 3.29 -8.15
CA GLN A 388 -23.11 4.26 -9.25
C GLN A 388 -21.66 4.53 -9.65
N LEU A 389 -21.45 4.72 -10.94
CA LEU A 389 -20.13 4.99 -11.52
C LEU A 389 -19.84 6.49 -11.48
N ILE A 390 -18.63 6.85 -11.10
CA ILE A 390 -18.15 8.22 -11.04
C ILE A 390 -16.87 8.39 -11.85
N VAL A 391 -16.75 9.51 -12.55
CA VAL A 391 -15.51 9.95 -13.15
C VAL A 391 -15.09 11.29 -12.53
N THR A 392 -13.82 11.45 -12.18
CA THR A 392 -13.29 12.60 -11.45
C THR A 392 -12.09 13.21 -12.15
N LEU A 393 -12.14 14.51 -12.38
CA LEU A 393 -11.02 15.31 -12.86
C LEU A 393 -10.42 16.08 -11.68
N PHE A 394 -9.13 15.86 -11.42
CA PHE A 394 -8.38 16.49 -10.34
C PHE A 394 -7.29 17.39 -10.94
N VAL A 395 -7.33 18.69 -10.68
CA VAL A 395 -6.35 19.68 -11.18
C VAL A 395 -5.58 20.25 -10.01
N LYS A 396 -4.27 20.08 -10.03
CA LYS A 396 -3.36 20.44 -8.93
C LYS A 396 -2.66 21.77 -9.18
N ASN A 397 -2.53 22.54 -8.12
CA ASN A 397 -1.73 23.76 -8.09
C ASN A 397 -2.09 24.71 -9.22
N VAL A 398 -3.38 25.04 -9.30
CA VAL A 398 -3.92 26.03 -10.24
C VAL A 398 -3.35 27.41 -9.91
N LYS A 399 -2.93 28.15 -10.93
CA LYS A 399 -2.39 29.50 -10.81
C LYS A 399 -3.42 30.44 -10.23
N ASP A 400 -2.97 31.37 -9.40
CA ASP A 400 -3.84 32.34 -8.75
C ASP A 400 -4.68 33.14 -9.78
N GLY A 401 -5.98 33.19 -9.53
CA GLY A 401 -6.94 33.86 -10.43
C GLY A 401 -7.26 33.12 -11.72
N LYS A 402 -6.81 31.85 -11.91
CA LYS A 402 -7.01 31.10 -13.16
C LYS A 402 -8.08 30.00 -13.09
N VAL A 403 -8.85 29.91 -12.02
CA VAL A 403 -9.88 28.86 -11.83
C VAL A 403 -10.87 28.82 -13.00
N ASP A 404 -11.44 29.96 -13.38
CA ASP A 404 -12.44 30.04 -14.48
C ASP A 404 -11.80 29.71 -15.84
N GLU A 405 -10.54 30.10 -16.04
CA GLU A 405 -9.81 29.79 -17.27
C GLU A 405 -9.50 28.29 -17.37
N VAL A 406 -9.18 27.61 -16.26
CA VAL A 406 -9.05 26.15 -16.21
C VAL A 406 -10.34 25.47 -16.60
N ARG A 407 -11.45 25.81 -15.95
CA ARG A 407 -12.78 25.23 -16.25
C ARG A 407 -13.20 25.47 -17.70
N SER A 408 -12.97 26.70 -18.21
CA SER A 408 -13.26 27.03 -19.62
C SER A 408 -12.39 26.21 -20.59
N THR A 409 -11.10 26.02 -20.28
CA THR A 409 -10.16 25.23 -21.10
C THR A 409 -10.55 23.76 -21.11
N VAL A 410 -10.91 23.19 -19.94
CA VAL A 410 -11.43 21.81 -19.83
C VAL A 410 -12.64 21.66 -20.76
N ARG A 411 -13.66 22.53 -20.60
CA ARG A 411 -14.90 22.46 -21.38
C ARG A 411 -14.63 22.57 -22.89
N LYS A 412 -13.89 23.58 -23.33
CA LYS A 412 -13.53 23.76 -24.73
C LYS A 412 -12.77 22.60 -25.33
N THR A 413 -11.86 21.99 -24.53
CA THR A 413 -11.09 20.83 -24.99
C THR A 413 -12.00 19.63 -25.17
N LEU A 414 -12.90 19.36 -24.24
CA LEU A 414 -13.88 18.28 -24.33
C LEU A 414 -14.87 18.49 -25.49
N GLU A 415 -15.38 19.73 -25.68
CA GLU A 415 -16.24 20.08 -26.82
C GLU A 415 -15.55 19.87 -28.18
N ARG A 416 -14.25 20.25 -28.26
CA ARG A 416 -13.45 20.03 -29.47
C ARG A 416 -13.26 18.52 -29.72
N LEU A 417 -12.89 17.73 -28.72
CA LEU A 417 -12.68 16.28 -28.87
C LEU A 417 -13.97 15.54 -29.20
N ALA A 418 -15.09 15.91 -28.61
CA ALA A 418 -16.42 15.35 -28.93
C ALA A 418 -16.84 15.64 -30.37
N LYS A 419 -16.42 16.79 -30.95
CA LYS A 419 -16.77 17.21 -32.30
C LYS A 419 -15.75 16.71 -33.34
N ASP A 420 -14.47 16.91 -33.11
CA ASP A 420 -13.41 16.69 -34.10
C ASP A 420 -12.87 15.26 -34.08
N GLY A 421 -13.20 14.47 -33.04
CA GLY A 421 -12.78 13.07 -32.85
C GLY A 421 -11.58 12.90 -31.92
N LEU A 422 -11.42 11.67 -31.45
CA LEU A 422 -10.29 11.18 -30.66
C LEU A 422 -9.27 10.45 -31.56
N ASP A 423 -8.05 10.29 -31.09
CA ASP A 423 -7.06 9.43 -31.73
C ASP A 423 -7.44 7.95 -31.56
N HIS A 424 -7.99 7.33 -32.60
CA HIS A 424 -8.41 5.93 -32.61
C HIS A 424 -7.26 4.97 -32.36
N LYS A 425 -6.04 5.30 -32.84
CA LYS A 425 -4.86 4.46 -32.57
C LYS A 425 -4.51 4.45 -31.08
N ARG A 426 -4.65 5.60 -30.43
CA ARG A 426 -4.46 5.74 -29.00
C ARG A 426 -5.50 4.96 -28.20
N LEU A 427 -6.78 5.10 -28.53
CA LEU A 427 -7.87 4.36 -27.86
C LEU A 427 -7.65 2.84 -27.98
N ASN A 428 -7.36 2.35 -29.17
CA ASN A 428 -7.09 0.93 -29.40
C ASN A 428 -5.86 0.43 -28.60
N ALA A 429 -4.78 1.21 -28.56
CA ALA A 429 -3.58 0.86 -27.79
C ALA A 429 -3.86 0.81 -26.26
N LEU A 430 -4.69 1.72 -25.75
CA LEU A 430 -5.10 1.74 -24.34
C LEU A 430 -6.05 0.60 -23.99
N LEU A 431 -6.94 0.22 -24.91
CA LEU A 431 -7.80 -0.97 -24.77
C LEU A 431 -6.94 -2.24 -24.69
N ASP A 432 -5.98 -2.43 -25.61
CA ASP A 432 -5.03 -3.56 -25.59
C ASP A 432 -4.28 -3.63 -24.24
N ARG A 433 -3.79 -2.49 -23.75
CA ARG A 433 -3.08 -2.42 -22.46
C ARG A 433 -4.00 -2.75 -21.29
N SER A 434 -5.22 -2.25 -21.29
CA SER A 434 -6.20 -2.50 -20.22
C SER A 434 -6.60 -3.97 -20.18
N GLU A 435 -6.85 -4.60 -21.34
CA GLU A 435 -7.13 -6.03 -21.44
C GLU A 435 -5.96 -6.87 -20.95
N PHE A 436 -4.73 -6.52 -21.37
CA PHE A 436 -3.52 -7.19 -20.91
C PHE A 436 -3.40 -7.17 -19.39
N LYS A 437 -3.57 -6.00 -18.75
CA LYS A 437 -3.50 -5.86 -17.28
C LYS A 437 -4.53 -6.74 -16.57
N ASN A 438 -5.76 -6.80 -17.07
CA ASN A 438 -6.80 -7.64 -16.50
C ASN A 438 -6.52 -9.15 -16.65
N ARG A 439 -5.85 -9.56 -17.73
CA ARG A 439 -5.41 -10.95 -17.94
C ARG A 439 -4.18 -11.32 -17.12
N GLU A 440 -3.20 -10.41 -17.03
CA GLU A 440 -1.96 -10.64 -16.30
C GLU A 440 -2.20 -10.75 -14.79
N LEU A 441 -3.07 -9.90 -14.23
CA LEU A 441 -3.30 -9.78 -12.78
C LEU A 441 -1.98 -9.73 -12.01
N ASP A 442 -1.01 -8.91 -12.48
CA ASP A 442 0.24 -8.71 -11.75
C ASP A 442 -0.01 -7.79 -10.55
N THR A 443 -0.29 -8.40 -9.43
CA THR A 443 -0.53 -7.74 -8.15
C THR A 443 0.77 -7.46 -7.37
N GLY A 444 1.93 -7.72 -7.97
CA GLY A 444 3.23 -7.66 -7.29
C GLY A 444 3.36 -8.76 -6.24
N GLY A 445 3.56 -8.38 -4.99
CA GLY A 445 3.60 -9.30 -3.85
C GLY A 445 2.25 -9.50 -3.14
N PHE A 446 1.17 -9.00 -3.71
CA PHE A 446 -0.18 -9.09 -3.14
C PHE A 446 -0.88 -10.34 -3.67
N PRO A 447 -1.55 -11.17 -2.84
CA PRO A 447 -2.23 -12.37 -3.33
C PRO A 447 -3.27 -12.06 -4.41
N ARG A 448 -3.21 -12.78 -5.55
CA ARG A 448 -4.15 -12.61 -6.66
C ARG A 448 -5.60 -12.84 -6.24
N GLY A 449 -5.84 -13.78 -5.33
CA GLY A 449 -7.19 -14.07 -4.83
C GLY A 449 -7.89 -12.86 -4.22
N LEU A 450 -7.12 -11.90 -3.65
CA LEU A 450 -7.68 -10.65 -3.13
C LEU A 450 -8.14 -9.70 -4.25
N ALA A 451 -7.40 -9.63 -5.36
CA ALA A 451 -7.85 -8.88 -6.53
C ALA A 451 -9.10 -9.52 -7.15
N CYS A 452 -9.11 -10.86 -7.24
CA CYS A 452 -10.28 -11.62 -7.69
C CYS A 452 -11.49 -11.39 -6.77
N PHE A 453 -11.30 -11.35 -5.47
CA PHE A 453 -12.35 -11.00 -4.50
C PHE A 453 -12.99 -9.64 -4.83
N TRP A 454 -12.19 -8.60 -5.04
CA TRP A 454 -12.72 -7.28 -5.39
C TRP A 454 -13.37 -7.23 -6.77
N PHE A 455 -12.85 -7.98 -7.75
CA PHE A 455 -13.50 -8.10 -9.06
C PHE A 455 -14.89 -8.72 -8.96
N ALA A 456 -15.05 -9.75 -8.13
CA ALA A 456 -16.35 -10.33 -7.85
C ALA A 456 -17.27 -9.35 -7.11
N CYS A 457 -16.77 -8.68 -6.06
CA CYS A 457 -17.51 -7.76 -5.22
C CYS A 457 -18.09 -6.56 -5.99
N LYS A 458 -17.36 -6.06 -6.99
CA LYS A 458 -17.79 -4.93 -7.85
C LYS A 458 -19.21 -5.11 -8.43
N TYR A 459 -19.67 -6.34 -8.60
CA TYR A 459 -20.99 -6.68 -9.09
C TYR A 459 -21.86 -7.35 -8.03
N TRP A 460 -21.27 -8.25 -7.28
CA TRP A 460 -21.97 -9.13 -6.36
C TRP A 460 -22.61 -8.40 -5.17
N LEU A 461 -21.95 -7.38 -4.65
CA LEU A 461 -22.47 -6.58 -3.53
C LEU A 461 -23.77 -5.87 -3.87
N TYR A 462 -23.98 -5.55 -5.15
CA TYR A 462 -25.15 -4.84 -5.66
C TYR A 462 -26.19 -5.76 -6.32
N GLY A 463 -26.09 -7.11 -6.06
CA GLY A 463 -27.04 -8.09 -6.59
C GLY A 463 -26.76 -8.55 -8.02
N GLY A 464 -25.59 -8.22 -8.59
CA GLY A 464 -25.11 -8.75 -9.86
C GLY A 464 -24.50 -10.15 -9.72
N ASP A 465 -24.08 -10.74 -10.84
CA ASP A 465 -23.36 -12.02 -10.88
C ASP A 465 -21.87 -11.78 -10.55
N PRO A 466 -21.29 -12.45 -9.51
CA PRO A 466 -19.87 -12.34 -9.23
C PRO A 466 -18.98 -12.75 -10.41
N ALA A 467 -19.45 -13.60 -11.33
CA ALA A 467 -18.73 -13.98 -12.54
C ALA A 467 -18.51 -12.83 -13.51
N ASP A 468 -19.33 -11.78 -13.43
CA ASP A 468 -19.23 -10.62 -14.32
C ASP A 468 -17.92 -9.86 -14.15
N GLY A 469 -17.30 -9.90 -12.95
CA GLY A 469 -15.99 -9.34 -12.72
C GLY A 469 -14.86 -9.94 -13.57
N PHE A 470 -15.08 -11.12 -14.10
CA PHE A 470 -14.08 -11.89 -14.85
C PHE A 470 -14.37 -12.03 -16.35
N ARG A 471 -15.60 -11.72 -16.79
CA ARG A 471 -16.03 -11.82 -18.18
C ARG A 471 -15.81 -10.50 -18.91
N PHE A 472 -14.60 -10.20 -19.31
CA PHE A 472 -14.26 -8.92 -19.92
C PHE A 472 -13.87 -9.01 -21.41
N SER A 473 -13.48 -10.17 -21.93
CA SER A 473 -12.97 -10.30 -23.30
C SER A 473 -13.98 -9.82 -24.37
N ALA A 474 -15.27 -10.15 -24.22
CA ALA A 474 -16.30 -9.70 -25.14
C ALA A 474 -16.52 -8.18 -25.08
N LEU A 475 -16.35 -7.58 -23.91
CA LEU A 475 -16.49 -6.14 -23.73
C LEU A 475 -15.35 -5.39 -24.45
N TYR A 476 -14.09 -5.83 -24.30
CA TYR A 476 -12.96 -5.24 -25.03
C TYR A 476 -13.14 -5.36 -26.55
N LYS A 477 -13.57 -6.53 -27.04
CA LYS A 477 -13.88 -6.71 -28.47
C LYS A 477 -14.93 -5.69 -28.95
N SER A 478 -16.02 -5.53 -28.20
CA SER A 478 -17.06 -4.57 -28.52
C SER A 478 -16.53 -3.12 -28.49
N LEU A 479 -15.70 -2.78 -27.52
CA LEU A 479 -15.12 -1.44 -27.42
C LEU A 479 -14.19 -1.13 -28.59
N HIS A 480 -13.38 -2.07 -29.06
CA HIS A 480 -12.57 -1.92 -30.28
C HIS A 480 -13.44 -1.61 -31.51
N GLU A 481 -14.56 -2.30 -31.66
CA GLU A 481 -15.50 -2.03 -32.76
C GLU A 481 -16.13 -0.62 -32.63
N LYS A 482 -16.39 -0.17 -31.41
CA LYS A 482 -17.00 1.14 -31.11
C LYS A 482 -16.05 2.33 -31.30
N VAL A 483 -14.74 2.13 -31.25
CA VAL A 483 -13.74 3.17 -31.54
C VAL A 483 -14.00 3.80 -32.89
N GLU A 484 -14.22 2.99 -33.96
CA GLU A 484 -14.42 3.48 -35.33
C GLU A 484 -15.83 4.10 -35.56
N GLN A 485 -16.73 3.98 -34.57
CA GLN A 485 -18.12 4.44 -34.69
C GLN A 485 -18.36 5.81 -34.04
N GLY A 486 -17.31 6.46 -33.50
CA GLY A 486 -17.46 7.74 -32.77
C GLY A 486 -18.23 7.63 -31.45
N TRP A 487 -18.26 6.43 -30.88
CA TRP A 487 -19.00 6.17 -29.65
C TRP A 487 -18.35 6.78 -28.41
N PHE A 488 -17.01 6.85 -28.38
CA PHE A 488 -16.25 7.48 -27.30
C PHE A 488 -16.44 9.00 -27.28
N GLU A 489 -16.58 9.63 -28.46
CA GLU A 489 -16.92 11.04 -28.61
C GLU A 489 -18.33 11.34 -28.08
N GLN A 490 -19.28 10.47 -28.36
CA GLN A 490 -20.64 10.57 -27.82
C GLN A 490 -20.62 10.38 -26.28
N LEU A 491 -19.75 9.51 -25.76
CA LEU A 491 -19.58 9.31 -24.33
C LEU A 491 -19.06 10.59 -23.63
N ILE A 492 -18.09 11.30 -24.24
CA ILE A 492 -17.65 12.63 -23.76
C ILE A 492 -18.83 13.60 -23.75
N ALA A 493 -19.57 13.70 -24.84
CA ALA A 493 -20.68 14.67 -24.96
C ALA A 493 -21.75 14.44 -23.88
N ARG A 494 -22.28 13.22 -23.77
CA ARG A 494 -23.37 12.92 -22.85
C ARG A 494 -23.01 12.89 -21.39
N THR A 495 -21.74 12.51 -21.07
CA THR A 495 -21.32 12.28 -19.67
C THR A 495 -20.52 13.44 -19.09
N LEU A 496 -19.64 14.07 -19.87
CA LEU A 496 -18.77 15.14 -19.34
C LEU A 496 -19.29 16.55 -19.67
N LEU A 497 -20.05 16.73 -20.77
CA LEU A 497 -20.53 18.03 -21.19
C LEU A 497 -21.99 18.29 -20.81
N ASP A 498 -22.88 17.33 -21.08
CA ASP A 498 -24.34 17.50 -20.96
C ASP A 498 -24.92 16.79 -19.73
N ASN A 499 -24.11 16.19 -18.89
CA ASN A 499 -24.56 15.45 -17.73
C ASN A 499 -25.15 16.38 -16.65
N PRO A 500 -26.42 16.14 -16.23
CA PRO A 500 -27.03 16.91 -15.16
C PRO A 500 -26.48 16.57 -13.77
N HIS A 501 -25.77 15.44 -13.61
CA HIS A 501 -25.19 15.00 -12.35
C HIS A 501 -23.70 15.34 -12.29
N HIS A 502 -23.40 16.56 -11.83
CA HIS A 502 -22.06 17.12 -11.83
C HIS A 502 -21.82 17.98 -10.60
N ALA A 503 -20.69 17.80 -9.93
CA ALA A 503 -20.26 18.62 -8.81
C ALA A 503 -18.86 19.18 -9.04
N GLN A 504 -18.62 20.40 -8.53
CA GLN A 504 -17.36 21.13 -8.66
C GLN A 504 -16.87 21.57 -7.28
N LEU A 505 -15.64 21.21 -6.96
CA LEU A 505 -14.97 21.59 -5.73
C LEU A 505 -13.78 22.48 -6.04
N THR A 506 -13.66 23.58 -5.31
CA THR A 506 -12.47 24.43 -5.26
C THR A 506 -11.87 24.39 -3.87
N MET A 507 -10.57 24.13 -3.75
CA MET A 507 -9.88 24.10 -2.47
C MET A 507 -8.72 25.12 -2.49
N THR A 508 -8.75 26.08 -1.56
CA THR A 508 -7.70 27.12 -1.42
C THR A 508 -6.79 26.81 -0.23
N ALA A 509 -5.50 27.06 -0.39
CA ALA A 509 -4.53 26.81 0.66
C ALA A 509 -4.62 27.86 1.79
N SER A 510 -4.55 27.41 3.05
CA SER A 510 -4.54 28.27 4.23
C SER A 510 -3.40 27.91 5.17
N LYS A 511 -2.62 28.92 5.59
CA LYS A 511 -1.54 28.81 6.58
C LYS A 511 -2.05 28.78 8.02
N THR A 512 -3.25 29.29 8.27
CA THR A 512 -3.82 29.49 9.61
C THR A 512 -4.85 28.44 10.00
N LEU A 513 -5.49 27.78 9.03
CA LEU A 513 -6.59 26.84 9.25
C LEU A 513 -6.25 25.74 10.27
N GLY A 514 -5.04 25.21 10.21
CA GLY A 514 -4.61 24.16 11.14
C GLY A 514 -4.49 24.66 12.58
N GLU A 515 -3.98 25.88 12.78
CA GLU A 515 -3.91 26.47 14.11
C GLU A 515 -5.29 26.85 14.63
N GLU A 516 -6.15 27.38 13.76
CA GLU A 516 -7.54 27.71 14.09
C GLU A 516 -8.32 26.47 14.54
N ARG A 517 -8.20 25.35 13.83
CA ARG A 517 -8.83 24.07 14.20
C ARG A 517 -8.31 23.55 15.54
N ARG A 518 -7.00 23.61 15.79
CA ARG A 518 -6.41 23.21 17.08
C ARG A 518 -6.91 24.06 18.23
N LYS A 519 -6.96 25.37 18.04
CA LYS A 519 -7.49 26.32 19.05
C LYS A 519 -8.97 26.05 19.31
N ALA A 520 -9.76 25.79 18.26
CA ALA A 520 -11.17 25.49 18.37
C ALA A 520 -11.41 24.17 19.14
N GLU A 521 -10.68 23.08 18.79
CA GLU A 521 -10.76 21.79 19.49
C GLU A 521 -10.38 21.95 20.98
N LYS A 522 -9.29 22.68 21.26
CA LYS A 522 -8.87 22.94 22.65
C LYS A 522 -9.90 23.77 23.45
N ALA A 523 -10.48 24.79 22.82
CA ALA A 523 -11.53 25.60 23.44
C ALA A 523 -12.81 24.80 23.69
N GLU A 524 -13.21 23.95 22.73
CA GLU A 524 -14.35 23.04 22.85
C GLU A 524 -14.15 22.06 24.02
N LEU A 525 -12.99 21.41 24.08
CA LEU A 525 -12.67 20.46 25.15
C LEU A 525 -12.63 21.11 26.53
N ALA A 526 -12.07 22.32 26.63
CA ALA A 526 -12.08 23.12 27.86
C ALA A 526 -13.52 23.49 28.29
N ALA A 527 -14.38 23.83 27.31
CA ALA A 527 -15.79 24.13 27.57
C ALA A 527 -16.58 22.90 28.01
N ILE A 528 -16.30 21.73 27.42
CA ILE A 528 -16.88 20.44 27.84
C ILE A 528 -16.45 20.13 29.28
N GLN A 529 -15.15 20.20 29.56
CA GLN A 529 -14.59 19.94 30.91
C GLN A 529 -15.14 20.88 31.98
N ALA A 530 -15.36 22.15 31.64
CA ALA A 530 -15.90 23.13 32.55
C ALA A 530 -17.37 22.86 32.96
N LYS A 531 -18.13 22.22 32.09
CA LYS A 531 -19.55 21.86 32.34
C LYS A 531 -19.72 20.57 33.14
N TRP A 532 -18.67 19.76 33.30
CA TRP A 532 -18.79 18.49 34.01
C TRP A 532 -19.11 18.66 35.50
N THR A 533 -20.07 17.94 35.93
CA THR A 533 -20.32 17.73 37.36
C THR A 533 -19.18 16.94 38.01
N PRO A 534 -19.01 16.97 39.31
CA PRO A 534 -18.04 16.11 40.02
C PRO A 534 -18.19 14.62 39.69
N ALA A 535 -19.40 14.13 39.52
CA ALA A 535 -19.70 12.72 39.18
C ALA A 535 -19.24 12.38 37.74
N GLU A 536 -19.49 13.28 36.78
CA GLU A 536 -19.01 13.09 35.40
C GLU A 536 -17.49 13.09 35.29
N ARG A 537 -16.80 13.96 36.03
CA ARG A 537 -15.34 13.99 36.15
C ARG A 537 -14.80 12.68 36.73
N GLU A 538 -15.39 12.19 37.79
CA GLU A 538 -15.01 10.92 38.40
C GLU A 538 -15.23 9.75 37.43
N ASN A 539 -16.32 9.77 36.68
CA ASN A 539 -16.65 8.76 35.69
C ASN A 539 -15.62 8.72 34.54
N VAL A 540 -15.28 9.87 33.96
CA VAL A 540 -14.26 9.97 32.91
C VAL A 540 -12.89 9.49 33.41
N MET A 541 -12.52 9.85 34.64
CA MET A 541 -11.27 9.40 35.26
C MET A 541 -11.27 7.88 35.49
N ALA A 542 -12.41 7.31 35.85
CA ALA A 542 -12.58 5.88 36.03
C ALA A 542 -12.50 5.14 34.68
N GLU A 543 -13.12 5.68 33.63
CA GLU A 543 -13.03 5.16 32.28
C GLU A 543 -11.57 5.18 31.75
N CYS A 544 -10.83 6.28 31.94
CA CYS A 544 -9.42 6.38 31.57
C CYS A 544 -8.57 5.31 32.28
N LYS A 545 -8.77 5.13 33.59
CA LYS A 545 -8.07 4.09 34.38
C LYS A 545 -8.44 2.67 33.93
N ALA A 546 -9.71 2.42 33.65
CA ALA A 546 -10.16 1.11 33.17
C ALA A 546 -9.56 0.77 31.79
N LEU A 547 -9.49 1.75 30.90
CA LEU A 547 -8.88 1.60 29.60
C LEU A 547 -7.36 1.36 29.71
N GLU A 548 -6.67 2.13 30.56
CA GLU A 548 -5.23 1.94 30.80
C GLU A 548 -4.95 0.53 31.37
N ALA A 549 -5.78 0.07 32.30
CA ALA A 549 -5.69 -1.27 32.87
C ALA A 549 -5.96 -2.36 31.79
N PHE A 550 -6.95 -2.14 30.92
CA PHE A 550 -7.25 -3.03 29.80
C PHE A 550 -6.08 -3.09 28.81
N GLN A 551 -5.50 -1.95 28.45
CA GLN A 551 -4.35 -1.88 27.53
C GLN A 551 -3.10 -2.58 28.10
N LYS A 552 -2.87 -2.47 29.41
CA LYS A 552 -1.74 -3.13 30.10
C LYS A 552 -1.99 -4.59 30.47
N LYS A 553 -3.25 -5.06 30.38
CA LYS A 553 -3.59 -6.44 30.71
C LYS A 553 -2.85 -7.42 29.79
N VAL A 554 -2.18 -8.38 30.37
CA VAL A 554 -1.62 -9.53 29.67
C VAL A 554 -2.69 -10.61 29.59
N ASP A 555 -2.85 -11.21 28.41
CA ASP A 555 -3.81 -12.30 28.21
C ASP A 555 -3.41 -13.53 29.03
N ALA A 556 -4.41 -14.22 29.58
CA ALA A 556 -4.17 -15.43 30.35
C ALA A 556 -3.60 -16.55 29.46
N PRO A 557 -2.61 -17.35 29.93
CA PRO A 557 -2.07 -18.46 29.16
C PRO A 557 -3.13 -19.44 28.65
N GLU A 558 -4.19 -19.65 29.41
CA GLU A 558 -5.33 -20.50 29.05
C GLU A 558 -6.14 -19.94 27.88
N ASP A 559 -6.26 -18.62 27.78
CA ASP A 559 -6.95 -17.96 26.66
C ASP A 559 -6.07 -17.97 25.41
N LEU A 560 -4.79 -17.66 25.55
CA LEU A 560 -3.82 -17.77 24.46
C LEU A 560 -3.72 -19.20 23.89
N ALA A 561 -3.91 -20.22 24.74
CA ALA A 561 -3.88 -21.63 24.32
C ALA A 561 -5.10 -22.05 23.49
N LYS A 562 -6.20 -21.28 23.53
CA LYS A 562 -7.39 -21.53 22.69
C LYS A 562 -7.15 -21.18 21.22
N LEU A 563 -6.25 -20.22 20.93
CA LEU A 563 -5.96 -19.84 19.56
C LEU A 563 -5.35 -21.03 18.81
N PRO A 564 -5.88 -21.39 17.63
CA PRO A 564 -5.31 -22.45 16.82
C PRO A 564 -3.95 -21.99 16.31
N ARG A 565 -2.95 -22.86 16.42
CA ARG A 565 -1.56 -22.55 16.07
C ARG A 565 -0.96 -23.71 15.28
N LEU A 566 -0.12 -23.37 14.32
CA LEU A 566 0.79 -24.34 13.73
C LEU A 566 1.86 -24.73 14.78
N SER A 567 2.36 -25.93 14.67
CA SER A 567 3.56 -26.39 15.36
C SER A 567 4.75 -26.37 14.41
N LEU A 568 5.96 -26.38 14.95
CA LEU A 568 7.19 -26.47 14.11
C LEU A 568 7.19 -27.73 13.23
N LYS A 569 6.44 -28.78 13.63
CA LYS A 569 6.32 -30.04 12.85
C LYS A 569 5.50 -29.83 11.57
N ASP A 570 4.62 -28.85 11.53
CA ASP A 570 3.79 -28.53 10.38
C ASP A 570 4.56 -27.71 9.34
N ILE A 571 5.79 -27.29 9.67
CA ILE A 571 6.64 -26.46 8.81
C ILE A 571 7.75 -27.34 8.19
N PRO A 572 7.74 -27.52 6.87
CA PRO A 572 8.78 -28.30 6.20
C PRO A 572 10.17 -27.71 6.40
N GLU A 573 11.19 -28.54 6.62
CA GLU A 573 12.57 -28.08 6.78
C GLU A 573 13.09 -27.39 5.52
N LYS A 574 12.64 -27.82 4.34
CA LYS A 574 12.94 -27.18 3.04
C LYS A 574 11.75 -26.34 2.60
N GLY A 575 12.01 -25.07 2.29
CA GLY A 575 11.03 -24.16 1.75
C GLY A 575 11.22 -23.86 0.25
N PRO A 576 10.27 -23.17 -0.37
CA PRO A 576 10.41 -22.70 -1.74
C PRO A 576 11.56 -21.70 -1.86
N VAL A 577 12.33 -21.83 -2.93
CA VAL A 577 13.41 -20.90 -3.26
C VAL A 577 13.32 -20.55 -4.75
N PRO A 578 13.70 -19.33 -5.16
CA PRO A 578 13.78 -18.97 -6.55
C PRO A 578 14.67 -19.95 -7.31
N LYS A 579 14.16 -20.50 -8.42
CA LYS A 579 14.92 -21.40 -9.29
C LYS A 579 15.33 -20.67 -10.53
N SER A 580 16.61 -20.69 -10.85
CA SER A 580 17.13 -20.08 -12.08
C SER A 580 18.33 -20.84 -12.60
N THR A 581 18.57 -20.70 -13.88
CA THR A 581 19.80 -21.12 -14.56
C THR A 581 20.45 -19.91 -15.22
N THR A 582 21.74 -19.96 -15.48
CA THR A 582 22.44 -18.89 -16.19
C THR A 582 22.95 -19.42 -17.51
N VAL A 583 22.68 -18.70 -18.59
CA VAL A 583 23.18 -19.00 -19.93
C VAL A 583 23.86 -17.76 -20.53
N MET A 584 24.68 -17.96 -21.55
CA MET A 584 25.27 -16.85 -22.32
C MET A 584 24.57 -16.78 -23.67
N VAL A 585 24.07 -15.58 -24.04
CA VAL A 585 23.44 -15.31 -25.33
C VAL A 585 24.19 -14.15 -25.98
N GLY A 586 24.82 -14.40 -27.12
CA GLY A 586 25.62 -13.40 -27.83
C GLY A 586 26.71 -12.72 -26.97
N GLY A 587 27.21 -13.41 -25.93
CA GLY A 587 28.22 -12.86 -25.00
C GLY A 587 27.62 -12.06 -23.83
N THR A 588 26.29 -11.97 -23.68
CA THR A 588 25.60 -11.35 -22.55
C THR A 588 25.08 -12.43 -21.57
N LYS A 589 25.27 -12.22 -20.27
CA LYS A 589 24.76 -13.11 -19.22
C LYS A 589 23.26 -13.01 -19.14
N VAL A 590 22.54 -14.14 -19.22
CA VAL A 590 21.10 -14.25 -19.10
C VAL A 590 20.73 -15.20 -17.96
N ILE A 591 20.00 -14.71 -16.98
CA ILE A 591 19.40 -15.49 -15.89
C ILE A 591 18.04 -15.97 -16.39
N ARG A 592 17.80 -17.29 -16.37
CA ARG A 592 16.53 -17.91 -16.74
C ARG A 592 15.76 -18.21 -15.49
N ALA A 593 14.76 -17.41 -15.18
CA ALA A 593 13.93 -17.57 -13.98
C ALA A 593 12.78 -18.57 -14.24
N LYS A 594 12.68 -19.60 -13.42
CA LYS A 594 11.56 -20.54 -13.51
C LYS A 594 10.31 -19.93 -12.91
N THR A 595 9.29 -19.72 -13.75
CA THR A 595 8.01 -19.10 -13.34
C THR A 595 6.81 -19.78 -14.02
N ALA A 596 5.60 -19.59 -13.47
CA ALA A 596 4.35 -20.02 -14.09
C ALA A 596 3.75 -18.87 -14.94
N ALA A 597 4.49 -18.40 -15.95
CA ALA A 597 4.23 -17.15 -16.66
C ALA A 597 3.07 -17.12 -17.67
N ASN A 598 2.38 -18.22 -17.90
CA ASN A 598 1.10 -18.31 -18.62
C ASN A 598 1.03 -17.59 -20.00
N GLY A 599 2.06 -17.71 -20.84
CA GLY A 599 2.09 -17.07 -22.17
C GLY A 599 2.51 -15.60 -22.15
N ILE A 600 3.02 -15.11 -21.02
CA ILE A 600 3.61 -13.79 -20.90
C ILE A 600 5.11 -13.95 -20.69
N ALA A 601 5.93 -13.21 -21.45
CA ALA A 601 7.36 -13.10 -21.25
C ALA A 601 7.65 -11.97 -20.24
N TYR A 602 8.44 -12.27 -19.23
CA TYR A 602 8.96 -11.28 -18.28
C TYR A 602 10.46 -11.13 -18.52
N LEU A 603 10.86 -9.94 -18.94
CA LEU A 603 12.24 -9.59 -19.22
C LEU A 603 12.68 -8.44 -18.31
N GLU A 604 13.83 -8.61 -17.65
CA GLU A 604 14.51 -7.54 -16.92
C GLU A 604 15.93 -7.35 -17.46
N LEU A 605 16.29 -6.09 -17.74
CA LEU A 605 17.63 -5.69 -18.21
C LEU A 605 18.30 -4.88 -17.11
N TYR A 606 19.46 -5.30 -16.66
CA TYR A 606 20.26 -4.71 -15.59
C TYR A 606 21.52 -4.09 -16.19
N PHE A 607 21.56 -2.77 -16.33
CA PHE A 607 22.74 -2.02 -16.80
C PHE A 607 23.55 -1.54 -15.61
N GLU A 608 24.74 -2.08 -15.39
CA GLU A 608 25.62 -1.73 -14.28
C GLU A 608 26.10 -0.28 -14.41
N LEU A 609 25.90 0.54 -13.39
CA LEU A 609 26.30 1.96 -13.30
C LEU A 609 27.73 2.09 -12.73
N ALA A 610 28.65 1.28 -13.24
CA ALA A 610 30.04 1.32 -12.83
C ALA A 610 30.72 2.64 -13.21
N GLY A 611 31.47 3.24 -12.29
CA GLY A 611 32.16 4.51 -12.51
C GLY A 611 31.27 5.75 -12.45
N PHE A 612 30.01 5.60 -12.05
CA PHE A 612 29.13 6.74 -11.79
C PHE A 612 29.47 7.38 -10.44
N SER A 613 29.44 8.70 -10.38
CA SER A 613 29.53 9.47 -9.13
C SER A 613 28.20 9.43 -8.36
N GLU A 614 28.18 9.94 -7.14
CA GLU A 614 26.96 10.11 -6.34
C GLU A 614 25.92 10.96 -7.09
N GLU A 615 26.37 12.06 -7.72
CA GLU A 615 25.53 12.93 -8.53
C GLU A 615 25.00 12.21 -9.77
N ASP A 616 25.86 11.42 -10.45
CA ASP A 616 25.45 10.60 -11.60
C ASP A 616 24.40 9.55 -11.26
N LEU A 617 24.44 8.96 -10.04
CA LEU A 617 23.41 8.02 -9.59
C LEU A 617 22.04 8.69 -9.45
N SER A 618 22.02 9.92 -8.90
CA SER A 618 20.79 10.70 -8.80
C SER A 618 20.26 11.08 -10.20
N ASP A 619 21.15 11.52 -11.10
CA ASP A 619 20.77 11.86 -12.47
C ASP A 619 20.31 10.63 -13.27
N ALA A 620 20.87 9.43 -13.03
CA ALA A 620 20.39 8.17 -13.59
C ALA A 620 18.99 7.80 -13.09
N ALA A 621 18.67 8.13 -11.84
CA ALA A 621 17.31 7.94 -11.31
C ALA A 621 16.31 8.95 -11.91
N ILE A 622 16.74 10.17 -12.19
CA ILE A 622 15.92 11.13 -12.95
C ILE A 622 15.72 10.61 -14.37
N LEU A 623 16.80 10.21 -15.08
CA LEU A 623 16.73 9.61 -16.41
C LEU A 623 15.72 8.45 -16.44
N ALA A 624 15.81 7.52 -15.50
CA ALA A 624 14.88 6.38 -15.42
C ALA A 624 13.41 6.84 -15.40
N GLY A 625 13.09 7.89 -14.64
CA GLY A 625 11.73 8.41 -14.57
C GLY A 625 11.26 9.22 -15.79
N LEU A 626 12.15 9.51 -16.75
CA LEU A 626 11.84 10.31 -17.93
C LEU A 626 11.72 9.50 -19.23
N LEU A 627 12.28 8.29 -19.29
CA LEU A 627 12.48 7.53 -20.54
C LEU A 627 11.18 7.29 -21.34
N GLU A 628 10.06 7.02 -20.73
CA GLU A 628 8.79 6.81 -21.43
C GLU A 628 7.92 8.09 -21.53
N GLU A 629 8.40 9.19 -20.98
CA GLU A 629 7.72 10.49 -20.96
C GLU A 629 8.31 11.49 -21.97
N LEU A 630 9.37 11.10 -22.67
CA LEU A 630 10.06 11.93 -23.67
C LEU A 630 9.94 11.33 -25.07
N PRO A 631 10.01 12.17 -26.15
CA PRO A 631 9.99 11.67 -27.51
C PRO A 631 11.28 10.92 -27.83
N THR A 632 11.20 10.04 -28.82
CA THR A 632 12.41 9.42 -29.44
C THR A 632 12.77 10.12 -30.74
N ALA A 633 13.87 9.72 -31.36
CA ALA A 633 14.22 10.20 -32.70
C ALA A 633 13.17 9.80 -33.77
N LYS A 634 12.32 8.82 -33.48
CA LYS A 634 11.35 8.25 -34.43
C LYS A 634 9.89 8.61 -34.12
N ARG A 635 9.59 8.94 -32.85
CA ARG A 635 8.23 9.12 -32.38
C ARG A 635 8.09 10.30 -31.42
N SER A 636 6.99 11.00 -31.55
CA SER A 636 6.50 11.89 -30.49
C SER A 636 6.18 11.08 -29.22
N VAL A 637 5.97 11.75 -28.08
CA VAL A 637 5.59 11.09 -26.82
C VAL A 637 4.32 10.26 -26.96
N LEU A 638 3.30 10.80 -27.62
CA LEU A 638 2.04 10.07 -27.82
C LEU A 638 2.21 8.85 -28.71
N GLU A 639 2.92 8.97 -29.83
CA GLU A 639 3.20 7.84 -30.71
C GLU A 639 4.03 6.76 -30.00
N LEU A 640 4.99 7.17 -29.14
CA LEU A 640 5.76 6.23 -28.35
C LEU A 640 4.88 5.50 -27.33
N LYS A 641 4.07 6.23 -26.56
CA LYS A 641 3.14 5.64 -25.60
C LYS A 641 2.12 4.72 -26.27
N ASN A 642 1.58 5.11 -27.41
CA ASN A 642 0.68 4.25 -28.18
C ASN A 642 1.39 2.95 -28.61
N ALA A 643 2.64 3.05 -29.10
CA ALA A 643 3.40 1.86 -29.48
C ALA A 643 3.74 0.95 -28.29
N LEU A 644 4.12 1.53 -27.14
CA LEU A 644 4.37 0.78 -25.91
C LEU A 644 3.09 0.09 -25.40
N ASN A 645 1.98 0.79 -25.35
CA ASN A 645 0.69 0.27 -24.87
C ASN A 645 0.16 -0.86 -25.78
N ALA A 646 0.30 -0.73 -27.12
CA ALA A 646 -0.12 -1.76 -28.05
C ALA A 646 0.82 -2.97 -28.10
N GLY A 647 2.12 -2.76 -27.91
CA GLY A 647 3.16 -3.80 -28.06
C GLY A 647 3.54 -4.50 -26.78
N LEU A 648 3.50 -3.80 -25.65
CA LEU A 648 3.99 -4.28 -24.35
C LEU A 648 2.90 -4.22 -23.30
N GLY A 649 2.89 -5.20 -22.39
CA GLY A 649 2.04 -5.15 -21.21
C GLY A 649 2.59 -4.20 -20.14
N ARG A 650 3.93 -4.16 -20.02
CA ARG A 650 4.63 -3.30 -19.08
C ARG A 650 5.95 -2.83 -19.66
N PHE A 651 6.27 -1.57 -19.44
CA PHE A 651 7.60 -1.00 -19.51
C PHE A 651 7.82 -0.17 -18.24
N ALA A 652 8.91 -0.40 -17.52
CA ALA A 652 9.21 0.36 -16.31
C ALA A 652 10.71 0.40 -16.09
N THR A 653 11.18 1.51 -15.53
CA THR A 653 12.61 1.75 -15.28
C THR A 653 12.84 2.27 -13.86
N GLU A 654 13.90 1.80 -13.23
CA GLU A 654 14.31 2.27 -11.90
C GLU A 654 15.83 2.08 -11.70
N VAL A 655 16.39 2.70 -10.65
CA VAL A 655 17.75 2.42 -10.19
C VAL A 655 17.68 1.58 -8.92
N LYS A 656 18.51 0.53 -8.85
CA LYS A 656 18.65 -0.34 -7.68
C LYS A 656 20.11 -0.66 -7.39
N ALA A 657 20.45 -0.80 -6.11
CA ALA A 657 21.78 -1.24 -5.69
C ALA A 657 21.71 -2.59 -4.96
N TYR A 658 22.73 -3.41 -5.19
CA TYR A 658 22.89 -4.72 -4.57
C TYR A 658 24.28 -4.82 -3.95
N ALA A 659 24.35 -5.44 -2.75
CA ALA A 659 25.57 -5.78 -2.06
C ALA A 659 25.56 -7.26 -1.66
N LYS A 660 26.73 -7.84 -1.47
CA LYS A 660 26.85 -9.19 -0.95
C LYS A 660 26.50 -9.23 0.55
N PRO A 661 26.04 -10.37 1.07
CA PRO A 661 25.82 -10.51 2.50
C PRO A 661 27.06 -10.10 3.33
N GLY A 662 26.84 -9.27 4.36
CA GLY A 662 27.89 -8.79 5.24
C GLY A 662 28.85 -7.76 4.67
N ASP A 663 28.66 -7.27 3.44
CA ASP A 663 29.55 -6.30 2.81
C ASP A 663 29.04 -4.87 2.93
N ALA A 664 29.59 -4.11 3.90
CA ALA A 664 29.30 -2.70 4.06
C ALA A 664 30.04 -1.79 3.05
N ARG A 665 31.12 -2.28 2.43
CA ARG A 665 32.05 -1.45 1.66
C ARG A 665 31.85 -1.48 0.17
N HIS A 666 31.21 -2.51 -0.35
CA HIS A 666 31.03 -2.68 -1.78
C HIS A 666 29.56 -2.92 -2.13
N ALA A 667 29.08 -2.20 -3.11
CA ALA A 667 27.77 -2.39 -3.73
C ALA A 667 27.87 -2.07 -5.22
N LYS A 668 26.92 -2.58 -5.99
CA LYS A 668 26.76 -2.27 -7.40
C LYS A 668 25.38 -1.71 -7.64
N ALA A 669 25.33 -0.54 -8.29
CA ALA A 669 24.07 0.05 -8.73
C ALA A 669 23.79 -0.33 -10.20
N TYR A 670 22.52 -0.50 -10.52
CA TYR A 670 22.03 -0.83 -11.85
C TYR A 670 20.86 0.08 -12.23
N LEU A 671 20.81 0.52 -13.47
CA LEU A 671 19.54 0.95 -14.04
C LEU A 671 18.83 -0.32 -14.54
N VAL A 672 17.66 -0.55 -14.04
CA VAL A 672 16.85 -1.74 -14.30
C VAL A 672 15.70 -1.36 -15.23
N VAL A 673 15.54 -2.10 -16.32
CA VAL A 673 14.40 -1.98 -17.23
C VAL A 673 13.57 -3.25 -17.14
N ARG A 674 12.28 -3.14 -16.77
CA ARG A 674 11.35 -4.25 -16.71
C ARG A 674 10.34 -4.18 -17.83
N VAL A 675 10.18 -5.28 -18.51
CA VAL A 675 9.27 -5.42 -19.64
C VAL A 675 8.46 -6.69 -19.49
N SER A 676 7.15 -6.61 -19.71
CA SER A 676 6.33 -7.79 -19.97
C SER A 676 5.62 -7.67 -21.31
N ALA A 677 5.44 -8.78 -21.99
CA ALA A 677 4.71 -8.85 -23.26
C ALA A 677 4.14 -10.26 -23.47
N LEU A 678 3.11 -10.37 -24.31
CA LEU A 678 2.65 -11.69 -24.79
C LEU A 678 3.76 -12.38 -25.57
N GLU A 679 3.86 -13.70 -25.51
CA GLU A 679 4.82 -14.49 -26.29
C GLU A 679 4.70 -14.22 -27.81
N SER A 680 3.53 -13.88 -28.31
CA SER A 680 3.28 -13.50 -29.70
C SER A 680 3.79 -12.10 -30.06
N LYS A 681 4.24 -11.29 -29.09
CA LYS A 681 4.70 -9.90 -29.27
C LYS A 681 6.18 -9.70 -28.88
N LEU A 682 7.01 -10.75 -28.87
CA LEU A 682 8.43 -10.64 -28.52
C LEU A 682 9.21 -9.70 -29.47
N ASP A 683 8.84 -9.65 -30.75
CA ASP A 683 9.43 -8.73 -31.72
C ASP A 683 9.23 -7.26 -31.34
N GLU A 684 8.14 -6.94 -30.66
CA GLU A 684 7.88 -5.59 -30.16
C GLU A 684 8.88 -5.21 -29.06
N ILE A 685 9.29 -6.15 -28.21
CA ILE A 685 10.37 -5.91 -27.23
C ILE A 685 11.67 -5.55 -27.96
N VAL A 686 12.04 -6.33 -28.99
CA VAL A 686 13.25 -6.10 -29.77
C VAL A 686 13.22 -4.76 -30.50
N ARG A 687 12.05 -4.28 -30.86
CA ARG A 687 11.85 -3.01 -31.58
C ARG A 687 11.80 -1.81 -30.64
N LEU A 688 10.96 -1.87 -29.59
CA LEU A 688 10.63 -0.71 -28.76
C LEU A 688 11.62 -0.45 -27.64
N VAL A 689 12.14 -1.49 -27.00
CA VAL A 689 13.04 -1.31 -25.85
C VAL A 689 14.34 -0.57 -26.25
N PRO A 690 15.05 -0.97 -27.32
CA PRO A 690 16.23 -0.21 -27.76
C PRO A 690 15.89 1.21 -28.23
N GLU A 691 14.73 1.42 -28.82
CA GLU A 691 14.31 2.75 -29.25
C GLU A 691 14.16 3.69 -28.05
N VAL A 692 13.43 3.26 -27.00
CA VAL A 692 13.29 4.07 -25.77
C VAL A 692 14.64 4.33 -25.12
N LEU A 693 15.50 3.32 -25.00
CA LEU A 693 16.74 3.46 -24.24
C LEU A 693 17.84 4.23 -24.98
N LEU A 694 17.91 4.12 -26.32
CA LEU A 694 19.01 4.64 -27.10
C LEU A 694 18.65 5.91 -27.94
N GLU A 695 17.37 6.10 -28.23
CA GLU A 695 16.92 7.14 -29.14
C GLU A 695 16.07 8.22 -28.46
N THR A 696 15.87 8.17 -27.12
CA THR A 696 15.17 9.23 -26.36
C THR A 696 15.86 10.58 -26.57
N SER A 697 15.07 11.60 -26.91
CA SER A 697 15.50 12.96 -27.16
C SER A 697 15.26 13.85 -25.94
N PHE A 698 16.30 14.54 -25.51
CA PHE A 698 16.26 15.55 -24.44
C PHE A 698 16.24 17.00 -24.99
N ALA A 699 15.85 17.18 -26.25
CA ALA A 699 15.91 18.48 -26.93
C ALA A 699 14.81 19.44 -26.46
N ASP A 700 13.64 18.90 -26.05
CA ASP A 700 12.55 19.71 -25.48
C ASP A 700 12.83 20.02 -23.99
N THR A 701 13.54 21.13 -23.78
CA THR A 701 13.92 21.58 -22.43
C THR A 701 12.69 21.95 -21.59
N LYS A 702 11.61 22.45 -22.20
CA LYS A 702 10.38 22.78 -21.47
C LYS A 702 9.76 21.51 -20.89
N LEU A 703 9.56 20.48 -21.72
CA LEU A 703 8.99 19.20 -21.29
C LEU A 703 9.84 18.55 -20.19
N VAL A 704 11.17 18.52 -20.35
CA VAL A 704 12.08 17.98 -19.32
C VAL A 704 11.94 18.76 -18.01
N GLY A 705 11.83 20.09 -18.06
CA GLY A 705 11.63 20.94 -16.87
C GLY A 705 10.31 20.65 -16.15
N ASP A 706 9.21 20.54 -16.91
CA ASP A 706 7.89 20.22 -16.36
C ASP A 706 7.89 18.84 -15.67
N LEU A 707 8.51 17.83 -16.28
CA LEU A 707 8.65 16.49 -15.69
C LEU A 707 9.53 16.48 -14.43
N VAL A 708 10.64 17.23 -14.41
CA VAL A 708 11.49 17.37 -13.21
C VAL A 708 10.71 18.02 -12.08
N LYS A 709 9.93 19.06 -12.36
CA LYS A 709 9.07 19.73 -11.39
C LYS A 709 8.00 18.79 -10.82
N GLN A 710 7.33 18.02 -11.68
CA GLN A 710 6.35 17.01 -11.26
C GLN A 710 7.01 15.94 -10.37
N ARG A 711 8.21 15.47 -10.75
CA ARG A 711 8.99 14.52 -9.95
C ARG A 711 9.35 15.11 -8.57
N ARG A 712 9.81 16.37 -8.49
CA ARG A 712 10.04 17.05 -7.22
C ARG A 712 8.83 16.97 -6.32
N ARG A 713 7.64 17.36 -6.83
CA ARG A 713 6.39 17.33 -6.07
C ARG A 713 6.00 15.93 -5.61
N ALA A 714 6.21 14.92 -6.46
CA ALA A 714 5.94 13.54 -6.12
C ALA A 714 6.83 13.05 -4.95
N ILE A 715 8.14 13.37 -4.98
CA ILE A 715 9.06 13.02 -3.91
C ILE A 715 8.72 13.77 -2.62
N GLU A 716 8.49 15.09 -2.69
CA GLU A 716 8.12 15.91 -1.53
C GLU A 716 6.86 15.35 -0.82
N ARG A 717 5.82 14.96 -1.58
CA ARG A 717 4.64 14.27 -1.01
C ARG A 717 5.00 12.94 -0.36
N GLY A 718 5.89 12.17 -0.97
CA GLY A 718 6.35 10.89 -0.44
C GLY A 718 7.11 10.99 0.89
N THR A 719 7.60 12.17 1.28
CA THR A 719 8.29 12.36 2.57
C THR A 719 7.34 12.47 3.75
N THR A 720 6.04 12.57 3.53
CA THR A 720 5.01 12.70 4.57
C THR A 720 4.24 11.40 4.80
N GLY A 721 3.51 11.30 5.89
CA GLY A 721 2.67 10.15 6.23
C GLY A 721 3.46 8.85 6.36
N ILE A 722 2.82 7.74 6.01
CA ILE A 722 3.42 6.39 6.12
C ILE A 722 4.72 6.27 5.33
N SER A 723 4.82 6.92 4.17
CA SER A 723 6.00 6.83 3.31
C SER A 723 7.23 7.55 3.89
N GLY A 724 7.04 8.51 4.80
CA GLY A 724 8.12 9.22 5.48
C GLY A 724 9.15 8.29 6.14
N ARG A 725 8.69 7.12 6.66
CA ARG A 725 9.58 6.10 7.23
C ARG A 725 10.63 5.57 6.25
N ILE A 726 10.31 5.55 4.96
CA ILE A 726 11.22 5.06 3.91
C ILE A 726 12.38 6.04 3.74
N TYR A 727 12.08 7.33 3.68
CA TYR A 727 13.09 8.40 3.56
C TYR A 727 13.93 8.51 4.84
N ALA A 728 13.30 8.51 6.02
CA ALA A 728 14.01 8.50 7.29
C ALA A 728 14.96 7.29 7.41
N GLY A 729 14.46 6.11 7.04
CA GLY A 729 15.23 4.87 7.04
C GLY A 729 16.40 4.89 6.06
N ARG A 730 16.22 5.37 4.83
CA ARG A 730 17.30 5.51 3.83
C ARG A 730 18.37 6.48 4.31
N ARG A 731 17.96 7.64 4.82
CA ARG A 731 18.87 8.66 5.33
C ARG A 731 19.74 8.14 6.48
N ALA A 732 19.15 7.47 7.44
CA ALA A 732 19.89 6.85 8.55
C ALA A 732 20.84 5.75 8.04
N MET A 733 20.40 4.92 7.08
CA MET A 733 21.19 3.84 6.49
C MET A 733 22.35 4.31 5.63
N ALA A 734 22.28 5.51 5.06
CA ALA A 734 23.30 6.05 4.16
C ALA A 734 24.68 6.14 4.81
N SER A 735 24.75 6.24 6.14
CA SER A 735 25.99 6.25 6.91
C SER A 735 26.51 4.85 7.30
N GLN A 736 25.76 3.80 7.02
CA GLN A 736 26.07 2.45 7.51
C GLN A 736 26.74 1.58 6.45
N SER A 737 26.46 1.82 5.18
CA SER A 737 27.03 1.04 4.08
C SER A 737 27.05 1.81 2.77
N VAL A 738 27.92 1.38 1.83
CA VAL A 738 27.95 1.92 0.47
C VAL A 738 26.62 1.71 -0.23
N ARG A 739 25.96 0.57 -0.03
CA ARG A 739 24.60 0.34 -0.56
C ARG A 739 23.60 1.35 0.03
N GLY A 740 23.64 1.57 1.34
CA GLY A 740 22.75 2.57 1.98
C GLY A 740 22.98 3.98 1.43
N MET A 741 24.22 4.36 1.19
CA MET A 741 24.59 5.63 0.55
C MET A 741 24.04 5.71 -0.88
N MET A 742 24.21 4.64 -1.69
CA MET A 742 23.65 4.60 -3.05
C MET A 742 22.11 4.72 -3.01
N ASP A 743 21.42 3.95 -2.13
CA ASP A 743 19.96 4.04 -1.95
C ASP A 743 19.51 5.48 -1.63
N GLU A 744 20.30 6.23 -0.86
CA GLU A 744 20.05 7.64 -0.52
C GLU A 744 20.23 8.55 -1.74
N GLN A 745 21.25 8.31 -2.56
CA GLN A 745 21.58 9.14 -3.73
C GLN A 745 20.56 9.02 -4.86
N TYR A 746 19.93 7.84 -5.06
CA TYR A 746 18.96 7.71 -6.15
C TYR A 746 17.48 7.71 -5.70
N ALA A 747 17.20 7.63 -4.41
CA ALA A 747 15.81 7.53 -3.93
C ALA A 747 15.56 8.10 -2.52
N GLY A 748 16.53 8.76 -1.88
CA GLY A 748 16.42 9.33 -0.55
C GLY A 748 16.29 10.87 -0.54
N ILE A 749 16.66 11.48 0.58
CA ILE A 749 16.64 12.95 0.76
C ILE A 749 17.73 13.60 -0.10
N ALA A 750 18.91 12.96 -0.28
CA ALA A 750 19.94 13.45 -1.16
C ALA A 750 19.43 13.56 -2.62
N HIS A 751 18.68 12.54 -3.08
CA HIS A 751 18.02 12.60 -4.38
C HIS A 751 17.00 13.75 -4.45
N LEU A 752 16.18 13.95 -3.42
CA LEU A 752 15.24 15.07 -3.37
C LEU A 752 16.00 16.40 -3.49
N ARG A 753 17.09 16.58 -2.74
CA ARG A 753 17.91 17.81 -2.79
C ARG A 753 18.47 18.06 -4.20
N ARG A 754 18.91 17.00 -4.87
CA ARG A 754 19.38 17.10 -6.28
C ARG A 754 18.27 17.53 -7.23
N VAL A 755 17.08 16.93 -7.11
CA VAL A 755 15.92 17.31 -7.94
C VAL A 755 15.48 18.74 -7.66
N GLN A 756 15.48 19.19 -6.40
CA GLN A 756 15.19 20.58 -6.02
C GLN A 756 16.20 21.56 -6.63
N GLU A 757 17.50 21.25 -6.54
CA GLU A 757 18.56 22.09 -7.13
C GLU A 757 18.39 22.26 -8.64
N ILE A 758 18.08 21.16 -9.34
CA ILE A 758 17.85 21.17 -10.78
C ILE A 758 16.61 22.01 -11.10
N ASP A 759 15.48 21.79 -10.41
CA ASP A 759 14.24 22.54 -10.65
C ASP A 759 14.41 24.02 -10.39
N ASP A 760 15.02 24.41 -9.25
CA ASP A 760 15.27 25.81 -8.88
C ASP A 760 16.16 26.55 -9.89
N SER A 761 17.12 25.85 -10.52
CA SER A 761 18.06 26.43 -11.50
C SER A 761 17.68 26.15 -12.95
N PHE A 762 16.55 25.47 -13.22
CA PHE A 762 16.22 24.95 -14.54
C PHE A 762 16.11 26.05 -15.61
N GLY A 763 15.55 27.20 -15.27
CA GLY A 763 15.43 28.33 -16.19
C GLY A 763 16.76 28.81 -16.81
N THR A 764 17.87 28.66 -16.07
CA THR A 764 19.20 29.08 -16.52
C THR A 764 20.11 27.94 -16.92
N LYS A 765 19.94 26.75 -16.35
CA LYS A 765 20.81 25.57 -16.54
C LYS A 765 20.13 24.40 -17.25
N GLY A 766 18.85 24.51 -17.62
CA GLY A 766 18.06 23.40 -18.17
C GLY A 766 18.69 22.77 -19.42
N ALA A 767 19.19 23.58 -20.36
CA ALA A 767 19.87 23.04 -21.56
C ALA A 767 21.14 22.24 -21.22
N ALA A 768 21.93 22.70 -20.25
CA ALA A 768 23.12 21.98 -19.80
C ALA A 768 22.74 20.68 -19.07
N PHE A 769 21.67 20.70 -18.32
CA PHE A 769 21.13 19.48 -17.65
C PHE A 769 20.63 18.45 -18.68
N CYS A 770 19.90 18.87 -19.70
CA CYS A 770 19.49 17.98 -20.80
C CYS A 770 20.67 17.32 -21.50
N GLN A 771 21.74 18.09 -21.76
CA GLN A 771 23.00 17.54 -22.31
C GLN A 771 23.65 16.54 -21.36
N ARG A 772 23.64 16.81 -20.05
CA ARG A 772 24.11 15.91 -19.00
C ARG A 772 23.30 14.60 -18.99
N LEU A 773 21.97 14.65 -19.04
CA LEU A 773 21.11 13.46 -19.12
C LEU A 773 21.40 12.63 -20.35
N ALA A 774 21.60 13.26 -21.51
CA ALA A 774 22.03 12.57 -22.74
C ALA A 774 23.39 11.87 -22.54
N GLY A 775 24.32 12.48 -21.80
CA GLY A 775 25.61 11.88 -21.43
C GLY A 775 25.45 10.68 -20.48
N VAL A 776 24.58 10.79 -19.48
CA VAL A 776 24.22 9.70 -18.53
C VAL A 776 23.62 8.53 -19.32
N SER A 777 22.64 8.78 -20.20
CA SER A 777 22.00 7.76 -21.03
C SER A 777 23.02 6.97 -21.88
N ARG A 778 23.93 7.66 -22.60
CA ARG A 778 24.96 7.00 -23.41
C ARG A 778 25.95 6.16 -22.61
N ARG A 779 26.25 6.54 -21.36
CA ARG A 779 27.13 5.76 -20.47
C ARG A 779 26.42 4.55 -19.89
N THR A 780 25.09 4.64 -19.65
CA THR A 780 24.26 3.59 -19.06
C THR A 780 24.01 2.44 -20.03
N PHE A 781 23.51 2.74 -21.24
CA PHE A 781 22.94 1.72 -22.12
C PHE A 781 24.00 1.13 -23.05
N VAL A 782 25.01 0.48 -22.47
CA VAL A 782 26.04 -0.24 -23.18
C VAL A 782 25.96 -1.75 -22.95
N ARG A 783 26.16 -2.54 -24.01
CA ARG A 783 26.01 -4.00 -23.95
C ARG A 783 26.94 -4.67 -22.95
N ASP A 784 28.15 -4.14 -22.78
CA ASP A 784 29.15 -4.76 -21.88
C ASP A 784 28.82 -4.55 -20.37
N ALA A 785 27.89 -3.66 -20.07
CA ALA A 785 27.35 -3.46 -18.73
C ALA A 785 26.03 -4.26 -18.45
N LEU A 786 25.52 -4.99 -19.44
CA LEU A 786 24.19 -5.62 -19.40
C LEU A 786 24.22 -7.03 -18.83
N ILE A 787 23.33 -7.26 -17.88
CA ILE A 787 22.86 -8.59 -17.45
C ILE A 787 21.36 -8.64 -17.72
N ALA A 788 20.83 -9.74 -18.24
CA ALA A 788 19.40 -9.92 -18.45
C ALA A 788 18.84 -11.01 -17.52
N CYS A 789 17.57 -10.89 -17.16
CA CYS A 789 16.78 -11.95 -16.56
C CYS A 789 15.53 -12.16 -17.41
N LEU A 790 15.20 -13.41 -17.71
CA LEU A 790 14.07 -13.79 -18.54
C LEU A 790 13.31 -14.96 -17.91
N SER A 791 11.99 -14.92 -17.88
CA SER A 791 11.13 -16.07 -17.52
C SER A 791 11.43 -17.26 -18.45
N ASP A 792 11.33 -18.49 -17.93
CA ASP A 792 11.80 -19.69 -18.63
C ASP A 792 10.80 -20.29 -19.64
N ASN A 793 9.59 -19.75 -19.70
CA ASN A 793 8.52 -20.17 -20.61
C ASN A 793 8.80 -19.80 -22.10
N VAL A 794 9.69 -18.85 -22.38
CA VAL A 794 10.02 -18.41 -23.75
C VAL A 794 11.45 -18.78 -24.09
N ALA A 795 11.71 -19.02 -25.39
CA ALA A 795 13.05 -19.28 -25.91
C ALA A 795 13.98 -18.03 -25.77
N THR A 796 15.28 -18.19 -25.96
CA THR A 796 16.26 -17.10 -25.80
C THR A 796 16.79 -16.56 -27.14
N ASP A 797 16.44 -17.17 -28.26
CA ASP A 797 17.05 -16.90 -29.60
C ASP A 797 16.88 -15.45 -30.02
N TRP A 798 15.72 -14.85 -29.74
CA TRP A 798 15.41 -13.45 -30.05
C TRP A 798 16.24 -12.44 -29.24
N LEU A 799 16.77 -12.84 -28.09
CA LEU A 799 17.59 -11.96 -27.23
C LEU A 799 18.89 -11.53 -27.90
N GLU A 800 19.48 -12.37 -28.76
CA GLU A 800 20.70 -11.98 -29.47
C GLU A 800 20.44 -10.77 -30.37
N GLY A 801 19.28 -10.76 -31.05
CA GLY A 801 18.85 -9.61 -31.88
C GLY A 801 18.61 -8.36 -31.03
N LEU A 802 18.04 -8.50 -29.83
CA LEU A 802 17.86 -7.41 -28.88
C LEU A 802 19.21 -6.86 -28.40
N PHE A 803 20.11 -7.73 -27.95
CA PHE A 803 21.40 -7.31 -27.39
C PHE A 803 22.34 -6.69 -28.45
N ALA A 804 22.21 -7.11 -29.70
CA ALA A 804 22.98 -6.54 -30.82
C ALA A 804 22.66 -5.06 -31.11
N LYS A 805 21.49 -4.58 -30.66
CA LYS A 805 21.09 -3.16 -30.79
C LYS A 805 21.86 -2.25 -29.82
N PHE A 806 22.33 -2.76 -28.69
CA PHE A 806 23.08 -1.96 -27.72
C PHE A 806 24.53 -1.82 -28.14
N PRO A 807 25.10 -0.57 -28.10
CA PRO A 807 26.48 -0.33 -28.46
C PRO A 807 27.43 -1.04 -27.50
N ARG A 808 28.57 -1.49 -28.03
CA ARG A 808 29.69 -1.90 -27.19
C ARG A 808 30.29 -0.67 -26.51
N GLY A 809 30.65 -0.80 -25.22
CA GLY A 809 31.23 0.30 -24.48
C GLY A 809 32.14 -0.20 -23.37
N LYS A 810 33.21 0.54 -23.10
CA LYS A 810 34.09 0.21 -21.98
C LYS A 810 33.35 0.47 -20.66
N VAL A 811 33.14 -0.58 -19.91
CA VAL A 811 32.63 -0.45 -18.51
C VAL A 811 33.78 0.15 -17.67
N ALA A 812 33.53 1.30 -17.07
CA ALA A 812 34.50 1.94 -16.21
C ALA A 812 34.76 1.08 -14.97
N SER A 813 35.92 1.23 -14.33
CA SER A 813 36.11 0.69 -12.98
C SER A 813 35.15 1.36 -11.99
N SER A 814 34.60 0.59 -11.03
CA SER A 814 33.73 1.18 -10.00
C SER A 814 34.43 2.35 -9.30
N ALA A 815 33.77 3.48 -9.20
CA ALA A 815 34.25 4.58 -8.39
C ALA A 815 34.35 4.12 -6.92
N ALA A 816 35.38 4.56 -6.21
CA ALA A 816 35.48 4.35 -4.78
C ALA A 816 34.39 5.19 -4.09
N MET A 817 33.36 4.52 -3.60
CA MET A 817 32.28 5.16 -2.84
C MET A 817 32.40 4.79 -1.36
N ALA A 818 31.98 5.70 -0.49
CA ALA A 818 32.00 5.52 0.95
C ALA A 818 30.62 5.85 1.56
N PRO A 819 30.25 5.24 2.68
CA PRO A 819 29.09 5.65 3.44
C PRO A 819 29.17 7.13 3.83
N LEU A 820 28.03 7.80 3.93
CA LEU A 820 27.96 9.18 4.41
C LEU A 820 28.38 9.27 5.90
N PRO A 821 28.83 10.42 6.41
CA PRO A 821 29.03 10.61 7.86
C PRO A 821 27.73 10.35 8.62
N ALA A 822 27.83 9.63 9.74
CA ALA A 822 26.70 9.43 10.64
C ALA A 822 26.31 10.76 11.30
N ARG A 823 25.01 11.08 11.29
CA ARG A 823 24.45 12.34 11.85
C ARG A 823 23.10 12.07 12.49
N ARG A 824 22.71 12.96 13.39
CA ARG A 824 21.38 13.03 14.00
C ARG A 824 20.62 14.18 13.34
N GLU A 825 19.80 13.87 12.35
CA GLU A 825 19.20 14.90 11.50
C GLU A 825 17.68 14.92 11.63
N GLY A 826 17.10 16.13 11.62
CA GLY A 826 15.68 16.38 11.54
C GLY A 826 15.30 17.05 10.22
N PHE A 827 14.20 16.63 9.62
CA PHE A 827 13.64 17.23 8.42
C PHE A 827 12.20 17.65 8.65
N ARG A 828 11.96 18.96 8.62
CA ARG A 828 10.65 19.53 8.88
C ARG A 828 9.74 19.45 7.66
N THR A 829 8.53 18.96 7.89
CA THR A 829 7.42 18.90 6.93
C THR A 829 6.23 19.71 7.44
N ALA A 830 5.22 19.90 6.60
CA ALA A 830 3.93 20.45 7.00
C ALA A 830 3.07 19.45 7.82
N GLY A 831 3.47 18.19 7.93
CA GLY A 831 2.69 17.14 8.58
C GLY A 831 2.56 17.33 10.10
N ARG A 832 1.50 16.72 10.67
CA ARG A 832 1.22 16.73 12.13
C ARG A 832 1.75 15.50 12.86
N ILE A 833 2.34 14.57 12.12
CA ILE A 833 2.87 13.30 12.57
C ILE A 833 4.26 13.13 11.98
N GLY A 834 5.07 12.30 12.61
CA GLY A 834 6.45 12.09 12.18
C GLY A 834 6.78 10.66 11.84
N SER A 835 8.02 10.46 11.44
CA SER A 835 8.67 9.17 11.28
C SER A 835 10.08 9.28 11.86
N ALA A 836 10.48 8.30 12.68
CA ALA A 836 11.83 8.24 13.21
C ALA A 836 12.56 6.98 12.74
N ALA A 837 13.83 7.12 12.43
CA ALA A 837 14.72 6.01 12.10
C ALA A 837 16.02 6.10 12.90
N LYS A 838 16.51 4.94 13.36
CA LYS A 838 17.84 4.76 13.92
C LYS A 838 18.49 3.54 13.28
N ALA A 839 19.65 3.71 12.67
CA ALA A 839 20.33 2.66 11.89
C ALA A 839 21.72 2.33 12.43
N SER A 840 22.20 1.11 12.12
CA SER A 840 23.55 0.66 12.41
C SER A 840 23.93 -0.52 11.51
N PHE A 841 25.20 -0.94 11.58
CA PHE A 841 25.71 -2.09 10.84
C PHE A 841 26.29 -3.14 11.79
N PRO A 842 25.45 -3.92 12.48
CA PRO A 842 25.93 -4.96 13.41
C PRO A 842 26.56 -6.17 12.71
N ASN A 843 26.36 -6.33 11.42
CA ASN A 843 26.75 -7.52 10.63
C ASN A 843 26.31 -8.85 11.27
N ALA A 844 25.11 -8.87 11.84
CA ALA A 844 24.56 -9.97 12.65
C ALA A 844 23.36 -10.65 11.98
N TYR A 845 23.28 -10.62 10.64
CA TYR A 845 22.20 -11.28 9.90
C TYR A 845 22.31 -12.79 10.03
N SER A 846 21.31 -13.39 10.65
CA SER A 846 21.22 -14.85 10.90
C SER A 846 19.76 -15.24 11.08
N GLY A 847 19.47 -16.53 11.08
CA GLY A 847 18.11 -17.01 11.37
C GLY A 847 17.63 -16.57 12.75
N SER A 848 18.48 -16.68 13.78
CA SER A 848 18.14 -16.22 15.13
C SER A 848 17.98 -14.70 15.23
N GLY A 849 18.82 -13.92 14.52
CA GLY A 849 18.68 -12.47 14.44
C GLY A 849 17.33 -12.05 13.82
N ARG A 850 16.86 -12.76 12.80
CA ARG A 850 15.54 -12.52 12.21
C ARG A 850 14.40 -12.86 13.16
N VAL A 851 14.50 -13.97 13.90
CA VAL A 851 13.50 -14.34 14.92
C VAL A 851 13.46 -13.29 16.04
N ALA A 852 14.63 -12.81 16.49
CA ALA A 852 14.71 -11.71 17.46
C ALA A 852 14.05 -10.43 16.93
N ALA A 853 14.34 -10.06 15.68
CA ALA A 853 13.72 -8.88 15.04
C ALA A 853 12.20 -8.98 14.95
N LYS A 854 11.68 -10.18 14.65
CA LYS A 854 10.23 -10.45 14.62
C LYS A 854 9.62 -10.29 16.00
N MET A 855 10.21 -10.91 17.02
CA MET A 855 9.76 -10.83 18.40
C MET A 855 9.74 -9.39 18.92
N LEU A 856 10.83 -8.63 18.70
CA LEU A 856 10.87 -7.21 19.04
C LEU A 856 9.79 -6.40 18.35
N SER A 857 9.59 -6.60 17.06
CA SER A 857 8.65 -5.79 16.27
C SER A 857 7.21 -6.04 16.68
N LEU A 858 6.81 -7.30 16.90
CA LEU A 858 5.41 -7.68 17.15
C LEU A 858 4.99 -7.57 18.62
N ASP A 859 5.92 -7.61 19.56
CA ASP A 859 5.59 -7.45 20.98
C ASP A 859 6.07 -6.11 21.52
N TYR A 860 7.36 -5.90 21.64
CA TYR A 860 7.91 -4.74 22.32
C TYR A 860 7.62 -3.42 21.58
N LEU A 861 8.03 -3.34 20.32
CA LEU A 861 7.88 -2.11 19.54
C LEU A 861 6.41 -1.83 19.21
N TRP A 862 5.62 -2.86 18.92
CA TRP A 862 4.18 -2.71 18.73
C TRP A 862 3.51 -2.12 19.97
N ASN A 863 3.76 -2.71 21.14
CA ASN A 863 3.15 -2.25 22.37
C ASN A 863 3.62 -0.85 22.77
N GLU A 864 4.94 -0.60 22.80
CA GLU A 864 5.49 0.66 23.26
C GLU A 864 5.24 1.83 22.30
N ILE A 865 5.33 1.59 20.97
CA ILE A 865 5.25 2.65 19.96
C ILE A 865 3.82 2.86 19.50
N ARG A 866 3.08 1.76 19.20
CA ARG A 866 1.71 1.86 18.72
C ARG A 866 0.71 1.96 19.86
N VAL A 867 0.61 0.93 20.70
CA VAL A 867 -0.45 0.86 21.72
C VAL A 867 -0.32 1.96 22.77
N LEU A 868 0.87 2.12 23.35
CA LEU A 868 1.13 3.12 24.40
C LEU A 868 1.62 4.46 23.86
N GLY A 869 2.23 4.48 22.69
CA GLY A 869 2.80 5.67 22.06
C GLY A 869 1.88 6.40 21.10
N GLY A 870 0.82 5.74 20.62
CA GLY A 870 -0.16 6.31 19.69
C GLY A 870 0.35 6.45 18.24
N ALA A 871 1.50 5.87 17.89
CA ALA A 871 1.95 5.80 16.51
C ALA A 871 1.15 4.75 15.73
N TYR A 872 1.08 4.88 14.41
CA TYR A 872 0.45 3.86 13.58
C TYR A 872 1.26 2.55 13.55
N GLY A 873 2.59 2.64 13.64
CA GLY A 873 3.44 1.46 13.76
C GLY A 873 4.90 1.74 14.05
N GLY A 874 5.59 0.67 14.43
CA GLY A 874 7.03 0.64 14.66
C GLY A 874 7.58 -0.75 14.38
N GLY A 875 8.88 -0.84 14.06
CA GLY A 875 9.53 -2.12 13.79
C GLY A 875 11.04 -2.07 13.78
N PHE A 876 11.65 -3.24 13.85
CA PHE A 876 13.09 -3.46 13.71
C PHE A 876 13.35 -4.36 12.51
N LEU A 877 14.21 -3.93 11.61
CA LEU A 877 14.56 -4.62 10.38
C LEU A 877 16.04 -4.97 10.37
N LEU A 878 16.34 -6.23 10.04
CA LEU A 878 17.69 -6.75 9.85
C LEU A 878 17.82 -7.27 8.42
N ARG A 879 18.76 -6.75 7.64
CA ARG A 879 18.94 -7.11 6.22
C ARG A 879 20.14 -8.03 6.01
N ALA A 880 20.08 -8.80 4.92
CA ALA A 880 21.13 -9.77 4.56
C ALA A 880 22.50 -9.13 4.38
N GLU A 881 22.54 -7.87 3.97
CA GLU A 881 23.78 -7.10 3.83
C GLU A 881 24.47 -6.82 5.17
N GLY A 882 23.78 -7.00 6.30
CA GLY A 882 24.32 -6.86 7.65
C GLY A 882 23.88 -5.59 8.38
N ASP A 883 23.13 -4.73 7.70
CA ASP A 883 22.58 -3.51 8.28
C ASP A 883 21.27 -3.75 9.05
N ALA A 884 21.05 -2.94 10.07
CA ALA A 884 19.86 -2.97 10.91
C ALA A 884 19.28 -1.56 11.10
N ARG A 885 17.96 -1.48 11.25
CA ARG A 885 17.30 -0.22 11.53
C ARG A 885 16.02 -0.39 12.34
N TYR A 886 15.80 0.54 13.26
CA TYR A 886 14.52 0.80 13.89
C TYR A 886 13.77 1.84 13.07
N LEU A 887 12.45 1.73 13.04
CA LEU A 887 11.54 2.65 12.36
C LEU A 887 10.27 2.87 13.19
N SER A 888 9.74 4.10 13.18
CA SER A 888 8.35 4.41 13.52
C SER A 888 7.72 5.27 12.43
N TRP A 889 6.38 5.25 12.33
CA TRP A 889 5.67 6.01 11.32
C TRP A 889 4.27 6.41 11.79
N ASN A 890 3.79 7.53 11.24
CA ASN A 890 2.64 8.25 11.75
C ASN A 890 2.76 8.39 13.28
N ASP A 891 3.93 8.81 13.71
CA ASP A 891 4.37 8.85 15.10
C ASP A 891 4.14 10.26 15.68
N PRO A 892 3.26 10.39 16.68
CA PRO A 892 3.03 11.68 17.32
C PRO A 892 4.21 12.10 18.22
N ASN A 893 5.06 11.15 18.65
CA ASN A 893 6.17 11.41 19.58
C ASN A 893 7.45 10.64 19.21
N PRO A 894 8.16 11.07 18.13
CA PRO A 894 9.40 10.44 17.69
C PRO A 894 10.50 10.38 18.77
N ALA A 895 10.56 11.37 19.66
CA ALA A 895 11.54 11.40 20.75
C ALA A 895 11.35 10.22 21.72
N ARG A 896 10.10 9.88 22.06
CA ARG A 896 9.78 8.72 22.87
C ARG A 896 10.20 7.43 22.16
N SER A 897 9.89 7.32 20.86
CA SER A 897 10.22 6.16 20.05
C SER A 897 11.73 5.90 19.96
N LEU A 898 12.55 6.94 19.81
CA LEU A 898 14.01 6.81 19.87
C LEU A 898 14.48 6.24 21.21
N GLY A 899 13.90 6.68 22.34
CA GLY A 899 14.20 6.10 23.65
C GLY A 899 13.70 4.66 23.81
N VAL A 900 12.62 4.27 23.13
CA VAL A 900 12.14 2.88 23.08
C VAL A 900 13.16 2.00 22.36
N TYR A 901 13.73 2.45 21.23
CA TYR A 901 14.75 1.68 20.50
C TYR A 901 15.96 1.36 21.37
N ASP A 902 16.40 2.30 22.20
CA ASP A 902 17.57 2.14 23.05
C ASP A 902 17.41 1.11 24.18
N ARG A 903 16.18 0.77 24.52
CA ARG A 903 15.85 -0.26 25.53
C ARG A 903 15.55 -1.64 24.96
N SER A 904 15.71 -1.84 23.65
CA SER A 904 15.33 -3.09 22.97
C SER A 904 16.09 -4.32 23.45
N GLY A 905 17.36 -4.19 23.84
CA GLY A 905 18.16 -5.30 24.37
C GLY A 905 17.61 -5.81 25.72
N ASP A 906 17.33 -4.90 26.64
CA ASP A 906 16.75 -5.25 27.95
C ASP A 906 15.31 -5.78 27.80
N ALA A 907 14.53 -5.18 26.90
CA ALA A 907 13.20 -5.65 26.57
C ALA A 907 13.21 -7.10 26.05
N LEU A 908 14.09 -7.42 25.12
CA LEU A 908 14.23 -8.78 24.60
C LEU A 908 14.61 -9.78 25.71
N ARG A 909 15.56 -9.44 26.58
CA ARG A 909 15.91 -10.28 27.74
C ARG A 909 14.74 -10.51 28.68
N LYS A 910 13.95 -9.47 28.93
CA LYS A 910 12.74 -9.57 29.76
C LYS A 910 11.71 -10.48 29.12
N MET A 911 11.37 -10.23 27.87
CA MET A 911 10.39 -11.05 27.13
C MET A 911 10.78 -12.53 27.10
N LEU A 912 12.07 -12.86 26.92
CA LEU A 912 12.55 -14.25 26.88
C LEU A 912 12.43 -14.99 28.22
N LYS A 913 12.38 -14.27 29.34
CA LYS A 913 12.11 -14.85 30.65
C LYS A 913 10.63 -15.14 30.87
N GLU A 914 9.78 -14.31 30.32
CA GLU A 914 8.32 -14.38 30.49
C GLU A 914 7.64 -15.30 29.47
N GLU A 915 8.20 -15.39 28.24
CA GLU A 915 7.63 -16.17 27.14
C GLU A 915 7.99 -17.68 27.30
N PRO A 916 6.98 -18.57 27.39
CA PRO A 916 7.23 -20.01 27.56
C PRO A 916 7.87 -20.68 26.34
N SER A 917 7.48 -20.31 25.12
CA SER A 917 8.01 -20.84 23.85
C SER A 917 8.19 -19.74 22.81
N ILE A 918 9.23 -19.85 21.99
CA ILE A 918 9.51 -18.94 20.86
C ILE A 918 9.01 -19.49 19.52
N ASP A 919 8.31 -20.63 19.49
CA ASP A 919 7.89 -21.33 18.27
C ASP A 919 7.06 -20.43 17.37
N LYS A 920 6.14 -19.65 17.94
CA LYS A 920 5.29 -18.70 17.20
C LYS A 920 6.12 -17.69 16.40
N TYR A 921 7.19 -17.15 16.96
CA TYR A 921 8.07 -16.20 16.26
C TYR A 921 8.93 -16.89 15.20
N ILE A 922 9.35 -18.13 15.44
CA ILE A 922 10.04 -18.94 14.44
C ILE A 922 9.13 -19.15 13.22
N ILE A 923 7.90 -19.61 13.44
CA ILE A 923 6.91 -19.89 12.38
C ILE A 923 6.67 -18.64 11.55
N SER A 924 6.34 -17.51 12.19
CA SER A 924 6.07 -16.27 11.48
C SER A 924 7.31 -15.69 10.78
N THR A 925 8.52 -15.89 11.33
CA THR A 925 9.75 -15.47 10.67
C THR A 925 10.03 -16.30 9.42
N VAL A 926 9.76 -17.60 9.47
CA VAL A 926 9.86 -18.47 8.29
C VAL A 926 8.83 -18.07 7.24
N SER A 927 7.59 -17.78 7.64
CA SER A 927 6.53 -17.27 6.73
C SER A 927 6.97 -16.02 5.98
N ASP A 928 7.62 -15.05 6.63
CA ASP A 928 8.14 -13.84 5.98
C ASP A 928 9.16 -14.11 4.86
N THR A 929 9.75 -15.32 4.82
CA THR A 929 10.67 -15.71 3.74
C THR A 929 9.97 -16.32 2.54
N GLU A 930 8.69 -16.61 2.66
CA GLU A 930 7.85 -17.27 1.66
C GLU A 930 6.63 -16.43 1.26
N PRO A 931 6.79 -15.14 0.98
CA PRO A 931 5.65 -14.30 0.59
C PRO A 931 5.04 -14.82 -0.72
N TYR A 932 3.77 -14.50 -0.94
CA TYR A 932 3.15 -14.68 -2.23
C TYR A 932 3.93 -13.95 -3.33
N GLN A 933 4.02 -14.54 -4.51
CA GLN A 933 4.76 -13.98 -5.63
C GLN A 933 4.02 -14.23 -6.94
N THR A 934 3.86 -13.15 -7.71
CA THR A 934 3.47 -13.26 -9.12
C THR A 934 4.68 -13.68 -9.97
N PRO A 935 4.48 -14.19 -11.20
CA PRO A 935 5.59 -14.53 -12.10
C PRO A 935 6.58 -13.39 -12.35
N SER A 936 6.10 -12.14 -12.39
CA SER A 936 6.93 -10.94 -12.47
C SER A 936 7.86 -10.83 -11.25
N VAL A 937 7.31 -11.00 -10.04
CA VAL A 937 8.08 -10.94 -8.78
C VAL A 937 9.05 -12.12 -8.64
N GLU A 938 8.66 -13.32 -9.07
CA GLU A 938 9.55 -14.50 -9.12
C GLU A 938 10.76 -14.24 -10.02
N THR A 939 10.54 -13.62 -11.20
CA THR A 939 11.62 -13.23 -12.12
C THR A 939 12.57 -12.23 -11.45
N THR A 940 12.05 -11.19 -10.82
CA THR A 940 12.83 -10.20 -10.08
C THR A 940 13.66 -10.85 -8.96
N ARG A 941 13.06 -11.72 -8.14
CA ARG A 941 13.76 -12.39 -7.03
C ARG A 941 14.86 -13.32 -7.48
N ALA A 942 14.67 -14.00 -8.62
CA ALA A 942 15.71 -14.84 -9.21
C ALA A 942 16.93 -14.00 -9.61
N ALA A 943 16.71 -12.84 -10.24
CA ALA A 943 17.77 -11.90 -10.56
C ALA A 943 18.45 -11.33 -9.31
N GLU A 944 17.69 -10.86 -8.34
CA GLU A 944 18.20 -10.28 -7.10
C GLU A 944 19.08 -11.26 -6.31
N LEU A 945 18.72 -12.55 -6.29
CA LEU A 945 19.53 -13.58 -5.66
C LEU A 945 20.92 -13.67 -6.30
N VAL A 946 20.96 -13.69 -7.63
CA VAL A 946 22.22 -13.77 -8.38
C VAL A 946 23.05 -12.48 -8.24
N LEU A 947 22.40 -11.31 -8.34
CA LEU A 947 23.08 -10.00 -8.28
C LEU A 947 23.61 -9.69 -6.87
N SER A 948 22.95 -10.16 -5.83
CA SER A 948 23.44 -10.06 -4.44
C SER A 948 24.46 -11.14 -4.08
N GLY A 949 24.81 -12.03 -5.01
CA GLY A 949 25.79 -13.12 -4.76
C GLY A 949 25.30 -14.16 -3.78
N ARG A 950 24.00 -14.30 -3.58
CA ARG A 950 23.37 -15.34 -2.76
C ARG A 950 22.97 -16.54 -3.62
N THR A 951 22.85 -17.68 -2.98
CA THR A 951 22.45 -18.94 -3.60
C THR A 951 21.14 -19.47 -3.00
N PRO A 952 20.42 -20.37 -3.68
CA PRO A 952 19.32 -21.11 -3.06
C PRO A 952 19.70 -21.82 -1.77
N GLU A 953 20.94 -22.33 -1.68
CA GLU A 953 21.50 -23.01 -0.51
C GLU A 953 21.63 -22.06 0.69
N ASP A 954 21.98 -20.78 0.45
CA ASP A 954 22.03 -19.76 1.50
C ASP A 954 20.65 -19.50 2.10
N LEU A 955 19.59 -19.48 1.25
CA LEU A 955 18.22 -19.34 1.72
C LEU A 955 17.78 -20.56 2.54
N GLN A 956 18.10 -21.78 2.08
CA GLN A 956 17.81 -23.00 2.84
C GLN A 956 18.61 -23.09 4.15
N LYS A 957 19.85 -22.59 4.17
CA LYS A 957 20.66 -22.48 5.39
C LYS A 957 19.98 -21.53 6.38
N LEU A 958 19.62 -20.33 5.93
CA LEU A 958 18.92 -19.33 6.76
C LEU A 958 17.62 -19.91 7.34
N ARG A 959 16.84 -20.66 6.53
CA ARG A 959 15.62 -21.33 6.98
C ARG A 959 15.91 -22.33 8.11
N ARG A 960 16.92 -23.18 7.94
CA ARG A 960 17.32 -24.14 9.00
C ARG A 960 17.77 -23.41 10.26
N GLU A 961 18.49 -22.30 10.14
CA GLU A 961 18.89 -21.49 11.30
C GLU A 961 17.66 -20.93 12.04
N MET A 962 16.66 -20.43 11.31
CA MET A 962 15.40 -19.97 11.92
C MET A 962 14.68 -21.09 12.66
N LEU A 963 14.49 -22.25 12.00
CA LEU A 963 13.80 -23.40 12.59
C LEU A 963 14.51 -23.99 13.83
N ARG A 964 15.81 -23.82 13.95
CA ARG A 964 16.64 -24.32 15.06
C ARG A 964 16.98 -23.25 16.09
N THR A 965 16.41 -22.06 15.98
CA THR A 965 16.68 -20.96 16.91
C THR A 965 16.27 -21.35 18.34
N THR A 966 17.13 -21.08 19.30
CA THR A 966 16.88 -21.28 20.73
C THR A 966 16.73 -19.94 21.47
N LYS A 967 16.22 -19.98 22.71
CA LYS A 967 16.17 -18.78 23.56
C LYS A 967 17.57 -18.23 23.86
N GLU A 968 18.57 -19.10 24.02
CA GLU A 968 19.98 -18.72 24.25
C GLU A 968 20.55 -17.95 23.05
N ASP A 969 20.15 -18.30 21.82
CA ASP A 969 20.52 -17.54 20.62
C ASP A 969 19.97 -16.12 20.66
N LEU A 970 18.71 -15.98 21.08
CA LEU A 970 18.05 -14.68 21.20
C LEU A 970 18.64 -13.83 22.35
N VAL A 971 19.05 -14.46 23.48
CA VAL A 971 19.76 -13.77 24.56
C VAL A 971 21.11 -13.22 24.07
N ARG A 972 21.85 -14.00 23.25
CA ARG A 972 23.08 -13.52 22.62
C ARG A 972 22.81 -12.34 21.69
N PHE A 973 21.73 -12.38 20.90
CA PHE A 973 21.36 -11.29 20.01
C PHE A 973 20.96 -10.01 20.77
N ALA A 974 20.42 -10.12 21.99
CA ALA A 974 20.15 -8.95 22.84
C ALA A 974 21.44 -8.15 23.14
N GLY A 975 22.60 -8.82 23.29
CA GLY A 975 23.88 -8.14 23.38
C GLY A 975 24.27 -7.36 22.11
N THR A 976 23.87 -7.85 20.92
CA THR A 976 24.01 -7.09 19.68
C THR A 976 23.14 -5.82 19.71
N LEU A 977 21.90 -5.91 20.19
CA LEU A 977 21.00 -4.74 20.28
C LEU A 977 21.56 -3.67 21.22
N ASP A 978 22.19 -4.04 22.34
CA ASP A 978 22.83 -3.09 23.25
C ASP A 978 23.92 -2.27 22.54
N SER A 979 24.66 -2.88 21.61
CA SER A 979 25.68 -2.18 20.82
C SER A 979 25.09 -1.15 19.84
N LEU A 980 23.80 -1.26 19.49
CA LEU A 980 23.13 -0.35 18.58
C LEU A 980 22.66 0.95 19.27
N THR A 981 22.61 0.99 20.61
CA THR A 981 22.14 2.16 21.37
C THR A 981 23.02 3.38 21.15
N ASN A 982 24.32 3.17 20.88
CA ASN A 982 25.29 4.23 20.66
C ASN A 982 25.31 4.79 19.23
N SER A 983 24.46 4.26 18.32
CA SER A 983 24.45 4.76 16.96
C SER A 983 23.96 6.20 16.89
N THR A 984 24.71 7.04 16.17
CA THR A 984 24.39 8.43 15.87
C THR A 984 23.70 8.59 14.51
N ALA A 985 23.43 7.50 13.81
CA ALA A 985 22.71 7.49 12.54
C ALA A 985 21.20 7.58 12.80
N ILE A 986 20.73 8.80 13.04
CA ILE A 986 19.33 9.10 13.38
C ILE A 986 18.75 10.05 12.34
N CYS A 987 17.56 9.75 11.86
CA CYS A 987 16.79 10.67 11.04
C CYS A 987 15.34 10.76 11.54
N VAL A 988 14.86 11.96 11.76
CA VAL A 988 13.46 12.25 12.10
C VAL A 988 12.86 13.14 11.01
N ILE A 989 11.75 12.72 10.43
CA ILE A 989 10.95 13.52 9.51
C ILE A 989 9.62 13.81 10.19
N GLY A 990 9.21 15.07 10.31
CA GLY A 990 7.97 15.42 10.99
C GLY A 990 7.66 16.90 11.00
N GLY A 991 6.52 17.26 11.57
CA GLY A 991 6.14 18.65 11.76
C GLY A 991 6.94 19.35 12.85
N ALA A 992 6.70 20.66 13.02
CA ALA A 992 7.42 21.48 13.99
C ALA A 992 7.35 20.90 15.41
N ALA A 993 6.17 20.52 15.88
CA ALA A 993 5.97 20.00 17.24
C ALA A 993 6.73 18.68 17.50
N GLN A 994 6.79 17.80 16.51
CA GLN A 994 7.53 16.53 16.62
C GLN A 994 9.04 16.78 16.71
N LEU A 995 9.55 17.73 15.93
CA LEU A 995 10.98 18.07 15.90
C LEU A 995 11.40 18.90 17.13
N GLU A 996 10.54 19.78 17.64
CA GLU A 996 10.76 20.48 18.92
C GLU A 996 10.96 19.49 20.07
N GLY A 997 10.13 18.41 20.11
CA GLY A 997 10.31 17.32 21.07
C GLY A 997 11.63 16.56 20.94
N CYS A 998 12.29 16.64 19.78
CA CYS A 998 13.56 15.98 19.47
C CYS A 998 14.79 16.92 19.55
N THR A 999 14.64 18.20 19.90
CA THR A 999 15.71 19.23 19.80
C THR A 999 17.02 18.82 20.48
N ASN A 1000 16.95 18.14 21.63
CA ASN A 1000 18.14 17.66 22.34
C ASN A 1000 18.73 16.36 21.79
N LEU A 1001 18.08 15.74 20.82
CA LEU A 1001 18.47 14.46 20.22
C LEU A 1001 19.03 14.63 18.80
N LEU A 1002 18.88 15.82 18.20
CA LEU A 1002 19.26 16.12 16.82
C LEU A 1002 20.36 17.16 16.77
N ASP A 1003 21.32 16.97 15.86
CA ASP A 1003 22.41 17.92 15.62
C ASP A 1003 21.97 19.04 14.67
N SER A 1004 21.01 18.79 13.80
CA SER A 1004 20.47 19.77 12.85
C SER A 1004 19.00 19.50 12.52
N VAL A 1005 18.27 20.57 12.21
CA VAL A 1005 16.90 20.50 11.68
C VAL A 1005 16.81 21.40 10.45
N GLU A 1006 16.39 20.81 9.32
CA GLU A 1006 16.22 21.51 8.05
C GLU A 1006 14.77 21.40 7.55
N SER A 1007 14.34 22.33 6.68
CA SER A 1007 13.08 22.14 5.94
C SER A 1007 13.26 21.09 4.84
N ILE A 1008 12.26 20.20 4.68
CA ILE A 1008 12.26 19.21 3.59
C ILE A 1008 11.95 19.89 2.25
N THR A 1009 11.07 20.89 2.25
CA THR A 1009 10.76 21.76 1.12
C THR A 1009 11.68 22.97 1.13
N ARG A 1010 12.19 23.34 -0.03
CA ARG A 1010 12.98 24.59 -0.23
C ARG A 1010 12.12 25.67 -0.86
#